data_b61aeb55d37991fdcd759c1c4dcd4bd5
#
_entry.id   b61aeb55d37991fdcd759c1c4dcd4bd5
#
_cell.length_a   1.000
_cell.length_b   1.000
_cell.length_c   1.000
_cell.angle_alpha   90.00
_cell.angle_beta   90.00
_cell.angle_gamma   90.00
#
_symmetry.space_group_name_H-M   'P 1'
#
loop_
_entity.id
_entity.type
_entity.pdbx_description
1 polymer ?
#
loop_
_entity_poly.entity_id
_entity_poly.type
_entity_poly.pdbx_seq_one_letter_code
_entity_poly.pdbx_strand_id
1 'polypeptide(L)'
;MKLPKVYEPAAYEADIYALWEKSQAFQPRKAGKSYSVVVPPPNANGNLHLGHAITLGLQDIAVRYHRLKGESALLLPGADHAGFETQAVYEKHLAKEGKSRFDFTREELYRNIWDFVAQNRDNYEGQFRRLGAGVDWSRYTFTLDEKIVKRAYATFKKMWDEGLIYRGERLVNYCTFHRTGFADIEVAYKEGKTPLYYMKYGPFTLATTRPETKFGDTAVAVHPDDERYKEWVGKTVTVEGVNGSFEVRVVADEMVDPEFGTGAVKITPAHSFDDWDVAQRHNLPAVRVINHDGTMNHKAGRFEGMTVMEARKAVVEALKEKDLLVKVDEGYTNRVGHCYKCDTVIEPMLMEQWFVEMKPLASRAIETIKAGEITFYPERKKEQLITYLDNLRDWNISRQIAWGIPIPAFQNVDDTDDWIYDERTDQEIIEVDGKTYRRDPDVFDTWFSSSSWPYATLDYPDGKDFKDFYPLSLMETGFDILYPWVSRMIMLGLYVTDQIPFKSVYLHGLILDEHGQKMSKSKGNVINPMDIVDEYGSDAMRMGIITGQTAGNNQPFGIAKVVAARNFANKLWNIARYVEDKIGNKHELGKVEAKTDADHWMLSKLQHTTDMIAADIEAYRFADAYDRLYHFVWDDFADWYIEASKAEENLPLLAYALEATLTIAHPFAPFLTETIWQTLGWKKDSLLATSEWPTIKGGDSKRSEAFEQVKVLITEARSVLKNLGLSSSALDYVATPAIDDNVETVKRMARLSELHPVETSEGLKLTQTNLMAWLAIEPEVAKQYADKLDEKRKAETELVARLTDRLANKSYVDNAPAKVVDQTRAQLEEAESRLEAIKQEIQRFVS
;
A
#
# COMPACT_ATOMS: atom_id res chain seq x y z
N MET A 1 -32.56 -8.01 -23.19
CA MET A 1 -31.51 -7.35 -24.02
C MET A 1 -30.45 -8.40 -24.31
N LYS A 2 -29.83 -8.41 -25.48
CA LYS A 2 -28.69 -9.33 -25.76
C LYS A 2 -27.38 -8.60 -25.45
N LEU A 3 -26.43 -9.28 -24.86
CA LEU A 3 -25.07 -8.79 -24.62
C LEU A 3 -24.42 -8.40 -25.96
N PRO A 4 -23.93 -7.14 -26.12
CA PRO A 4 -23.26 -6.71 -27.35
C PRO A 4 -21.95 -7.48 -27.59
N LYS A 5 -21.38 -7.32 -28.82
CA LYS A 5 -20.21 -8.12 -29.22
C LYS A 5 -18.97 -7.82 -28.37
N VAL A 6 -18.83 -6.60 -27.90
CA VAL A 6 -17.67 -6.13 -27.11
C VAL A 6 -18.20 -5.51 -25.82
N TYR A 7 -17.50 -5.73 -24.72
CA TYR A 7 -17.76 -5.04 -23.47
C TYR A 7 -17.12 -3.65 -23.51
N GLU A 8 -17.96 -2.63 -23.37
CA GLU A 8 -17.55 -1.23 -23.28
C GLU A 8 -17.88 -0.70 -21.89
N PRO A 9 -16.92 -0.64 -20.95
CA PRO A 9 -17.15 -0.27 -19.56
C PRO A 9 -17.89 1.06 -19.38
N ALA A 10 -17.50 2.08 -20.14
CA ALA A 10 -18.08 3.42 -20.06
C ALA A 10 -19.59 3.46 -20.34
N ALA A 11 -20.12 2.44 -21.01
CA ALA A 11 -21.57 2.35 -21.30
C ALA A 11 -22.40 1.84 -20.10
N TYR A 12 -21.75 1.30 -19.07
CA TYR A 12 -22.46 0.60 -17.98
C TYR A 12 -22.07 1.06 -16.58
N GLU A 13 -20.79 1.41 -16.34
CA GLU A 13 -20.25 1.60 -14.98
C GLU A 13 -21.04 2.63 -14.17
N ALA A 14 -21.42 3.78 -14.77
CA ALA A 14 -22.15 4.82 -14.08
C ALA A 14 -23.56 4.35 -13.66
N ASP A 15 -24.27 3.65 -14.55
CA ASP A 15 -25.62 3.16 -14.27
C ASP A 15 -25.62 2.02 -13.24
N ILE A 16 -24.65 1.15 -13.29
CA ILE A 16 -24.47 0.07 -12.32
C ILE A 16 -24.16 0.66 -10.94
N TYR A 17 -23.27 1.65 -10.84
CA TYR A 17 -22.99 2.27 -9.54
C TYR A 17 -24.23 2.97 -8.96
N ALA A 18 -24.97 3.70 -9.79
CA ALA A 18 -26.23 4.33 -9.39
C ALA A 18 -27.28 3.30 -8.95
N LEU A 19 -27.33 2.14 -9.59
CA LEU A 19 -28.19 1.03 -9.19
C LEU A 19 -27.84 0.51 -7.79
N TRP A 20 -26.55 0.32 -7.48
CA TRP A 20 -26.08 -0.10 -6.16
C TRP A 20 -26.41 0.93 -5.07
N GLU A 21 -26.18 2.23 -5.33
CA GLU A 21 -26.53 3.28 -4.36
C GLU A 21 -28.03 3.34 -4.10
N LYS A 22 -28.82 3.34 -5.16
CA LYS A 22 -30.31 3.39 -5.06
C LYS A 22 -30.89 2.21 -4.29
N SER A 23 -30.31 1.02 -4.46
CA SER A 23 -30.74 -0.19 -3.77
C SER A 23 -30.12 -0.38 -2.40
N GLN A 24 -29.26 0.57 -1.95
CA GLN A 24 -28.54 0.49 -0.68
C GLN A 24 -27.71 -0.81 -0.55
N ALA A 25 -27.16 -1.31 -1.67
CA ALA A 25 -26.47 -2.60 -1.75
C ALA A 25 -25.25 -2.71 -0.83
N PHE A 26 -24.68 -1.57 -0.43
CA PHE A 26 -23.47 -1.51 0.39
C PHE A 26 -23.73 -1.32 1.88
N GLN A 27 -24.99 -1.17 2.30
CA GLN A 27 -25.32 -1.11 3.71
C GLN A 27 -25.16 -2.50 4.35
N PRO A 28 -24.66 -2.55 5.61
CA PRO A 28 -24.54 -3.81 6.33
C PRO A 28 -25.90 -4.51 6.52
N ARG A 29 -25.91 -5.83 6.45
CA ARG A 29 -27.09 -6.62 6.76
C ARG A 29 -27.43 -6.50 8.25
N LYS A 30 -28.74 -6.62 8.59
CA LYS A 30 -29.21 -6.47 9.98
C LYS A 30 -28.83 -7.63 10.90
N ALA A 31 -28.40 -8.76 10.37
CA ALA A 31 -28.04 -9.96 11.12
C ALA A 31 -26.84 -10.66 10.47
N GLY A 32 -26.15 -11.49 11.25
CA GLY A 32 -24.98 -12.22 10.85
C GLY A 32 -23.71 -11.77 11.60
N LYS A 33 -22.59 -12.48 11.37
CA LYS A 33 -21.27 -12.09 11.87
C LYS A 33 -20.86 -10.76 11.21
N SER A 34 -20.33 -9.84 11.99
CA SER A 34 -19.84 -8.57 11.46
C SER A 34 -18.46 -8.71 10.84
N TYR A 35 -18.27 -8.04 9.70
CA TYR A 35 -16.97 -7.77 9.08
C TYR A 35 -16.88 -6.30 8.76
N SER A 36 -15.92 -5.59 9.34
CA SER A 36 -15.85 -4.14 9.28
C SER A 36 -14.46 -3.65 8.89
N VAL A 37 -14.45 -2.69 7.99
CA VAL A 37 -13.28 -1.99 7.49
C VAL A 37 -13.60 -0.50 7.43
N VAL A 38 -12.68 0.35 7.90
CA VAL A 38 -12.73 1.80 7.64
C VAL A 38 -11.70 2.14 6.60
N VAL A 39 -12.10 2.92 5.61
CA VAL A 39 -11.17 3.40 4.59
C VAL A 39 -10.20 4.39 5.25
N PRO A 40 -8.87 4.29 5.06
CA PRO A 40 -7.95 5.36 5.39
C PRO A 40 -8.43 6.64 4.72
N PRO A 41 -8.81 7.67 5.50
CA PRO A 41 -9.48 8.83 4.91
C PRO A 41 -8.51 9.59 4.01
N PRO A 42 -8.77 9.73 2.70
CA PRO A 42 -7.91 10.50 1.83
C PRO A 42 -7.85 11.96 2.26
N ASN A 43 -6.69 12.58 2.10
CA ASN A 43 -6.53 14.01 2.31
C ASN A 43 -7.39 14.78 1.30
N ALA A 44 -8.31 15.61 1.77
CA ALA A 44 -9.24 16.36 0.95
C ALA A 44 -8.56 17.56 0.25
N ASN A 45 -7.46 17.32 -0.47
CA ASN A 45 -6.61 18.35 -1.06
C ASN A 45 -6.14 18.07 -2.49
N GLY A 46 -6.75 17.09 -3.18
CA GLY A 46 -6.42 16.75 -4.57
C GLY A 46 -7.05 15.46 -5.07
N ASN A 47 -6.57 14.98 -6.22
CA ASN A 47 -7.03 13.75 -6.83
C ASN A 47 -6.46 12.52 -6.14
N LEU A 48 -7.18 11.39 -6.25
CA LEU A 48 -6.68 10.08 -5.86
C LEU A 48 -5.44 9.70 -6.70
N HIS A 49 -4.58 8.89 -6.12
CA HIS A 49 -3.42 8.30 -6.79
C HIS A 49 -3.47 6.76 -6.70
N LEU A 50 -2.53 6.06 -7.34
CA LEU A 50 -2.50 4.59 -7.36
C LEU A 50 -2.47 3.96 -5.97
N GLY A 51 -1.86 4.61 -4.98
CA GLY A 51 -1.91 4.16 -3.58
C GLY A 51 -3.33 4.10 -3.01
N HIS A 52 -4.18 5.10 -3.32
CA HIS A 52 -5.59 5.05 -2.94
C HIS A 52 -6.36 3.96 -3.71
N ALA A 53 -6.05 3.79 -5.00
CA ALA A 53 -6.72 2.78 -5.82
C ALA A 53 -6.44 1.34 -5.36
N ILE A 54 -5.20 1.03 -4.93
CA ILE A 54 -4.88 -0.28 -4.38
C ILE A 54 -5.54 -0.50 -3.01
N THR A 55 -5.48 0.50 -2.12
CA THR A 55 -6.17 0.46 -0.82
C THR A 55 -7.65 0.13 -1.00
N LEU A 56 -8.35 0.90 -1.83
CA LEU A 56 -9.76 0.65 -2.12
C LEU A 56 -10.00 -0.73 -2.74
N GLY A 57 -9.14 -1.14 -3.69
CA GLY A 57 -9.25 -2.44 -4.34
C GLY A 57 -9.18 -3.60 -3.35
N LEU A 58 -8.16 -3.61 -2.48
CA LEU A 58 -7.94 -4.67 -1.50
C LEU A 58 -9.07 -4.72 -0.45
N GLN A 59 -9.46 -3.56 0.09
CA GLN A 59 -10.53 -3.46 1.07
C GLN A 59 -11.89 -3.88 0.48
N ASP A 60 -12.20 -3.42 -0.72
CA ASP A 60 -13.46 -3.71 -1.38
C ASP A 60 -13.60 -5.19 -1.76
N ILE A 61 -12.50 -5.85 -2.19
CA ILE A 61 -12.49 -7.30 -2.42
C ILE A 61 -12.87 -8.05 -1.15
N ALA A 62 -12.22 -7.74 -0.03
CA ALA A 62 -12.51 -8.39 1.25
C ALA A 62 -13.97 -8.16 1.68
N VAL A 63 -14.44 -6.90 1.64
CA VAL A 63 -15.79 -6.56 2.10
C VAL A 63 -16.88 -7.14 1.18
N ARG A 64 -16.66 -7.14 -0.16
CA ARG A 64 -17.62 -7.78 -1.10
C ARG A 64 -17.70 -9.29 -0.85
N TYR A 65 -16.57 -9.96 -0.64
CA TYR A 65 -16.55 -11.38 -0.32
C TYR A 65 -17.34 -11.69 0.96
N HIS A 66 -17.08 -10.96 2.06
CA HIS A 66 -17.80 -11.15 3.32
C HIS A 66 -19.30 -10.82 3.19
N ARG A 67 -19.64 -9.83 2.35
CA ARG A 67 -21.06 -9.54 2.03
C ARG A 67 -21.72 -10.69 1.30
N LEU A 68 -21.05 -11.30 0.31
CA LEU A 68 -21.54 -12.49 -0.40
C LEU A 68 -21.63 -13.71 0.52
N LYS A 69 -20.75 -13.83 1.54
CA LYS A 69 -20.90 -14.87 2.60
C LYS A 69 -22.12 -14.68 3.49
N GLY A 70 -22.88 -13.60 3.33
CA GLY A 70 -24.04 -13.30 4.17
C GLY A 70 -23.69 -12.61 5.48
N GLU A 71 -22.43 -12.20 5.68
CA GLU A 71 -22.02 -11.45 6.86
C GLU A 71 -22.51 -9.99 6.81
N SER A 72 -22.61 -9.34 7.98
CA SER A 72 -22.88 -7.91 8.11
C SER A 72 -21.61 -7.13 7.79
N ALA A 73 -21.35 -6.90 6.49
CA ALA A 73 -20.13 -6.34 5.99
C ALA A 73 -20.22 -4.82 5.80
N LEU A 74 -19.33 -4.07 6.45
CA LEU A 74 -19.24 -2.61 6.41
C LEU A 74 -17.90 -2.18 5.81
N LEU A 75 -17.95 -1.32 4.78
CA LEU A 75 -16.82 -0.50 4.33
C LEU A 75 -17.21 0.97 4.53
N LEU A 76 -16.62 1.61 5.54
CA LEU A 76 -16.96 2.96 5.94
C LEU A 76 -16.05 3.98 5.26
N PRO A 77 -16.57 4.92 4.43
CA PRO A 77 -15.79 5.95 3.77
C PRO A 77 -15.60 7.19 4.65
N GLY A 78 -14.60 7.97 4.33
CA GLY A 78 -14.40 9.28 4.93
C GLY A 78 -13.30 10.09 4.29
N ALA A 79 -13.04 11.29 4.82
CA ALA A 79 -11.97 12.19 4.38
C ALA A 79 -11.22 12.78 5.56
N ASP A 80 -9.93 13.07 5.36
CA ASP A 80 -9.12 13.81 6.32
C ASP A 80 -8.99 15.27 5.89
N HIS A 81 -9.16 16.18 6.85
CA HIS A 81 -8.81 17.59 6.68
C HIS A 81 -7.29 17.79 6.50
N ALA A 82 -6.50 16.84 7.00
CA ALA A 82 -5.05 16.74 6.84
C ALA A 82 -4.28 18.03 7.17
N GLY A 83 -4.68 18.72 8.20
CA GLY A 83 -4.05 19.89 8.83
C GLY A 83 -2.97 20.58 8.00
N PHE A 84 -1.71 20.34 8.38
CA PHE A 84 -0.55 20.92 7.71
C PHE A 84 -0.45 20.55 6.22
N GLU A 85 -0.77 19.30 5.85
CA GLU A 85 -0.71 18.82 4.48
C GLU A 85 -1.57 19.68 3.53
N THR A 86 -2.81 19.91 3.92
CA THR A 86 -3.78 20.65 3.12
C THR A 86 -3.42 22.13 3.07
N GLN A 87 -3.03 22.73 4.22
CA GLN A 87 -2.58 24.12 4.20
C GLN A 87 -1.36 24.32 3.31
N ALA A 88 -0.37 23.43 3.35
CA ALA A 88 0.82 23.51 2.49
C ALA A 88 0.49 23.36 0.99
N VAL A 89 -0.52 22.54 0.63
CA VAL A 89 -1.02 22.45 -0.76
C VAL A 89 -1.71 23.76 -1.17
N TYR A 90 -2.53 24.31 -0.28
CA TYR A 90 -3.22 25.58 -0.54
C TYR A 90 -2.23 26.77 -0.66
N GLU A 91 -1.18 26.81 0.18
CA GLU A 91 -0.11 27.82 0.09
C GLU A 91 0.61 27.77 -1.26
N LYS A 92 0.82 26.55 -1.82
CA LYS A 92 1.35 26.41 -3.19
C LYS A 92 0.38 26.90 -4.27
N HIS A 93 -0.93 26.81 -4.01
CA HIS A 93 -1.95 27.39 -4.89
C HIS A 93 -1.90 28.93 -4.84
N LEU A 94 -1.84 29.51 -3.65
CA LEU A 94 -1.67 30.97 -3.45
C LEU A 94 -0.41 31.50 -4.13
N ALA A 95 0.72 30.78 -4.01
CA ALA A 95 1.98 31.19 -4.61
C ALA A 95 1.90 31.28 -6.15
N LYS A 96 1.10 30.45 -6.82
CA LYS A 96 0.85 30.55 -8.27
C LYS A 96 0.08 31.81 -8.64
N GLU A 97 -0.71 32.36 -7.71
CA GLU A 97 -1.44 33.61 -7.84
C GLU A 97 -0.62 34.83 -7.39
N GLY A 98 0.63 34.61 -6.99
CA GLY A 98 1.50 35.67 -6.44
C GLY A 98 1.12 36.13 -5.04
N LYS A 99 0.37 35.32 -4.32
CA LYS A 99 -0.09 35.58 -2.93
C LYS A 99 0.64 34.70 -1.94
N SER A 100 0.62 35.13 -0.67
CA SER A 100 1.15 34.41 0.48
C SER A 100 0.05 34.22 1.53
N ARG A 101 0.16 33.19 2.36
CA ARG A 101 -0.73 33.05 3.52
C ARG A 101 -0.72 34.25 4.47
N PHE A 102 0.37 35.00 4.50
CA PHE A 102 0.52 36.21 5.33
C PHE A 102 -0.25 37.42 4.81
N ASP A 103 -0.85 37.31 3.60
CA ASP A 103 -1.74 38.36 3.06
C ASP A 103 -3.17 38.25 3.60
N PHE A 104 -3.45 37.24 4.42
CA PHE A 104 -4.77 36.94 4.98
C PHE A 104 -4.73 36.91 6.51
N THR A 105 -5.84 37.24 7.14
CA THR A 105 -6.06 36.92 8.55
C THR A 105 -6.19 35.40 8.70
N ARG A 106 -6.05 34.90 9.93
CA ARG A 106 -6.18 33.46 10.22
C ARG A 106 -7.57 32.93 9.82
N GLU A 107 -8.62 33.68 10.10
CA GLU A 107 -10.02 33.34 9.81
C GLU A 107 -10.29 33.36 8.30
N GLU A 108 -9.75 34.31 7.56
CA GLU A 108 -9.84 34.36 6.10
C GLU A 108 -9.12 33.20 5.47
N LEU A 109 -7.91 32.90 5.92
CA LEU A 109 -7.14 31.76 5.43
C LEU A 109 -7.87 30.44 5.71
N TYR A 110 -8.44 30.29 6.93
CA TYR A 110 -9.23 29.10 7.28
C TYR A 110 -10.43 28.93 6.35
N ARG A 111 -11.22 29.98 6.09
CA ARG A 111 -12.39 29.94 5.18
C ARG A 111 -11.98 29.59 3.75
N ASN A 112 -10.93 30.21 3.27
CA ASN A 112 -10.43 29.92 1.91
C ASN A 112 -9.99 28.47 1.76
N ILE A 113 -9.33 27.91 2.77
CA ILE A 113 -8.96 26.48 2.78
C ILE A 113 -10.20 25.60 2.87
N TRP A 114 -11.19 25.99 3.67
CA TRP A 114 -12.45 25.25 3.78
C TRP A 114 -13.15 25.09 2.42
N ASP A 115 -13.26 26.19 1.66
CA ASP A 115 -13.87 26.17 0.32
C ASP A 115 -13.07 25.30 -0.65
N PHE A 116 -11.75 25.37 -0.60
CA PHE A 116 -10.86 24.51 -1.36
C PHE A 116 -11.05 23.02 -1.02
N VAL A 117 -11.13 22.69 0.25
CA VAL A 117 -11.36 21.33 0.75
C VAL A 117 -12.74 20.82 0.35
N ALA A 118 -13.79 21.63 0.43
CA ALA A 118 -15.14 21.25 0.03
C ALA A 118 -15.17 20.77 -1.44
N GLN A 119 -14.58 21.54 -2.35
CA GLN A 119 -14.49 21.18 -3.77
C GLN A 119 -13.70 19.88 -4.01
N ASN A 120 -12.62 19.66 -3.27
CA ASN A 120 -11.82 18.44 -3.40
C ASN A 120 -12.52 17.21 -2.83
N ARG A 121 -13.36 17.36 -1.82
CA ARG A 121 -14.19 16.27 -1.28
C ARG A 121 -15.16 15.74 -2.33
N ASP A 122 -15.91 16.61 -2.99
CA ASP A 122 -16.84 16.23 -4.06
C ASP A 122 -16.12 15.50 -5.19
N ASN A 123 -14.93 15.98 -5.57
CA ASN A 123 -14.11 15.37 -6.61
C ASN A 123 -13.68 13.93 -6.25
N TYR A 124 -13.11 13.72 -5.05
CA TYR A 124 -12.63 12.38 -4.71
C TYR A 124 -13.80 11.40 -4.46
N GLU A 125 -14.95 11.85 -3.95
CA GLU A 125 -16.15 11.01 -3.85
C GLU A 125 -16.59 10.50 -5.23
N GLY A 126 -16.55 11.37 -6.24
CA GLY A 126 -16.77 10.99 -7.64
C GLY A 126 -15.75 9.95 -8.13
N GLN A 127 -14.48 10.11 -7.76
CA GLN A 127 -13.43 9.14 -8.11
C GLN A 127 -13.60 7.79 -7.41
N PHE A 128 -14.05 7.75 -6.14
CA PHE A 128 -14.42 6.51 -5.43
C PHE A 128 -15.53 5.75 -6.16
N ARG A 129 -16.58 6.46 -6.59
CA ARG A 129 -17.68 5.87 -7.38
C ARG A 129 -17.17 5.28 -8.68
N ARG A 130 -16.29 6.00 -9.35
CA ARG A 130 -15.69 5.54 -10.61
C ARG A 130 -14.76 4.34 -10.43
N LEU A 131 -14.10 4.20 -9.27
CA LEU A 131 -13.32 3.01 -8.91
C LEU A 131 -14.19 1.84 -8.44
N GLY A 132 -15.50 2.02 -8.36
CA GLY A 132 -16.43 0.97 -7.97
C GLY A 132 -16.38 0.62 -6.49
N ALA A 133 -15.97 1.54 -5.63
CA ALA A 133 -15.87 1.31 -4.19
C ALA A 133 -17.24 0.99 -3.57
N GLY A 134 -17.37 -0.17 -2.97
CA GLY A 134 -18.60 -0.65 -2.32
C GLY A 134 -18.80 -0.11 -0.91
N VAL A 135 -18.62 1.20 -0.75
CA VAL A 135 -18.67 1.92 0.53
C VAL A 135 -20.10 2.32 0.92
N ASP A 136 -20.38 2.36 2.20
CA ASP A 136 -21.66 2.87 2.72
C ASP A 136 -21.61 4.39 2.88
N TRP A 137 -22.07 5.11 1.87
CA TRP A 137 -22.09 6.58 1.85
C TRP A 137 -22.96 7.20 2.95
N SER A 138 -23.92 6.48 3.51
CA SER A 138 -24.72 7.00 4.64
C SER A 138 -23.93 7.17 5.92
N ARG A 139 -22.74 6.57 6.00
CA ARG A 139 -21.78 6.64 7.11
C ARG A 139 -20.55 7.48 6.81
N TYR A 140 -20.57 8.19 5.68
CA TYR A 140 -19.45 9.09 5.34
C TYR A 140 -19.12 10.03 6.50
N THR A 141 -17.83 10.14 6.81
CA THR A 141 -17.34 10.95 7.92
C THR A 141 -16.15 11.80 7.49
N PHE A 142 -16.16 13.07 7.85
CA PHE A 142 -15.04 13.98 7.66
C PHE A 142 -14.37 14.29 9.01
N THR A 143 -13.06 14.39 9.05
CA THR A 143 -12.33 14.58 10.33
C THR A 143 -12.59 15.92 11.01
N LEU A 144 -13.24 16.89 10.36
CA LEU A 144 -13.77 18.12 10.99
C LEU A 144 -15.28 18.04 11.30
N ASP A 145 -15.93 16.90 11.12
CA ASP A 145 -17.31 16.74 11.57
C ASP A 145 -17.37 16.86 13.11
N GLU A 146 -18.44 17.44 13.61
CA GLU A 146 -18.64 17.73 15.03
C GLU A 146 -18.39 16.51 15.93
N LYS A 147 -18.82 15.31 15.49
CA LYS A 147 -18.61 14.06 16.25
C LYS A 147 -17.13 13.70 16.41
N ILE A 148 -16.30 13.98 15.39
CA ILE A 148 -14.86 13.70 15.44
C ILE A 148 -14.14 14.75 16.28
N VAL A 149 -14.50 16.03 16.12
CA VAL A 149 -13.96 17.14 16.93
C VAL A 149 -14.26 16.89 18.41
N LYS A 150 -15.52 16.60 18.77
CA LYS A 150 -15.90 16.25 20.16
C LYS A 150 -15.11 15.04 20.69
N ARG A 151 -14.83 14.06 19.84
CA ARG A 151 -14.04 12.90 20.25
C ARG A 151 -12.57 13.27 20.51
N ALA A 152 -11.99 14.11 19.67
CA ALA A 152 -10.63 14.63 19.90
C ALA A 152 -10.57 15.43 21.21
N TYR A 153 -11.56 16.29 21.48
CA TYR A 153 -11.65 17.06 22.73
C TYR A 153 -11.83 16.16 23.95
N ALA A 154 -12.71 15.17 23.88
CA ALA A 154 -12.90 14.23 24.98
C ALA A 154 -11.63 13.40 25.26
N THR A 155 -10.88 13.02 24.21
CA THR A 155 -9.60 12.32 24.35
C THR A 155 -8.56 13.23 25.00
N PHE A 156 -8.44 14.48 24.54
CA PHE A 156 -7.56 15.48 25.11
C PHE A 156 -7.90 15.74 26.60
N LYS A 157 -9.19 15.94 26.92
CA LYS A 157 -9.64 16.14 28.29
C LYS A 157 -9.30 14.99 29.24
N LYS A 158 -9.54 13.74 28.77
CA LYS A 158 -9.22 12.55 29.55
C LYS A 158 -7.70 12.48 29.84
N MET A 159 -6.86 12.73 28.82
CA MET A 159 -5.40 12.75 29.00
C MET A 159 -4.94 13.90 29.86
N TRP A 160 -5.58 15.07 29.77
CA TRP A 160 -5.32 16.20 30.64
C TRP A 160 -5.58 15.88 32.11
N ASP A 161 -6.77 15.33 32.41
CA ASP A 161 -7.17 14.99 33.79
C ASP A 161 -6.29 13.89 34.40
N GLU A 162 -5.74 13.00 33.58
CA GLU A 162 -4.83 11.92 33.99
C GLU A 162 -3.35 12.34 33.98
N GLY A 163 -3.04 13.58 33.58
CA GLY A 163 -1.68 14.11 33.56
C GLY A 163 -0.79 13.59 32.45
N LEU A 164 -1.38 12.93 31.41
CA LEU A 164 -0.66 12.46 30.24
C LEU A 164 -0.41 13.56 29.20
N ILE A 165 -1.19 14.63 29.24
CA ILE A 165 -0.96 15.83 28.43
C ILE A 165 -0.37 16.90 29.32
N TYR A 166 0.71 17.52 28.88
CA TYR A 166 1.35 18.63 29.55
C TYR A 166 1.79 19.71 28.56
N ARG A 167 1.89 20.93 29.01
CA ARG A 167 2.51 22.03 28.30
C ARG A 167 3.94 22.22 28.83
N GLY A 168 4.89 22.33 27.96
CA GLY A 168 6.29 22.46 28.37
C GLY A 168 7.19 22.97 27.26
N GLU A 169 8.31 23.55 27.70
CA GLU A 169 9.36 23.96 26.80
C GLU A 169 10.27 22.76 26.46
N ARG A 170 10.23 22.37 25.21
CA ARG A 170 11.00 21.25 24.68
C ARG A 170 11.62 21.59 23.33
N LEU A 171 12.68 20.85 22.98
CA LEU A 171 13.24 20.94 21.65
C LEU A 171 12.30 20.20 20.66
N VAL A 172 11.92 20.88 19.59
CA VAL A 172 11.05 20.35 18.54
C VAL A 172 11.68 20.53 17.17
N ASN A 173 11.35 19.68 16.23
CA ASN A 173 11.68 19.87 14.81
C ASN A 173 10.83 21.01 14.25
N TYR A 174 11.44 22.07 13.74
CA TYR A 174 10.74 23.25 13.29
C TYR A 174 11.09 23.64 11.86
N CYS A 175 10.09 23.89 11.05
CA CYS A 175 10.25 24.43 9.70
C CYS A 175 10.13 25.94 9.72
N THR A 176 11.22 26.65 9.47
CA THR A 176 11.25 28.12 9.46
C THR A 176 10.48 28.73 8.29
N PHE A 177 10.31 28.02 7.18
CA PHE A 177 9.48 28.44 6.05
C PHE A 177 7.98 28.39 6.38
N HIS A 178 7.50 27.25 6.89
CA HIS A 178 6.08 27.09 7.27
C HIS A 178 5.79 27.63 8.68
N ARG A 179 6.82 27.96 9.46
CA ARG A 179 6.71 28.46 10.84
C ARG A 179 5.86 27.57 11.74
N THR A 180 6.13 26.27 11.71
CA THR A 180 5.43 25.27 12.54
C THR A 180 6.35 24.14 12.96
N GLY A 181 6.05 23.56 14.13
CA GLY A 181 6.70 22.37 14.65
C GLY A 181 6.19 21.07 13.99
N PHE A 182 7.01 20.03 14.02
CA PHE A 182 6.74 18.68 13.50
C PHE A 182 7.11 17.62 14.54
N ALA A 183 6.42 16.48 14.49
CA ALA A 183 6.88 15.27 15.15
C ALA A 183 8.06 14.64 14.38
N ASP A 184 8.90 13.86 15.07
CA ASP A 184 10.10 13.24 14.47
C ASP A 184 9.79 12.43 13.20
N ILE A 185 8.65 11.76 13.16
CA ILE A 185 8.21 10.94 12.02
C ILE A 185 7.89 11.75 10.75
N GLU A 186 7.68 13.07 10.88
CA GLU A 186 7.37 13.97 9.76
C GLU A 186 8.61 14.59 9.12
N VAL A 187 9.81 14.27 9.63
CA VAL A 187 11.09 14.80 9.12
C VAL A 187 11.65 13.89 8.03
N ALA A 188 11.92 14.46 6.86
CA ALA A 188 12.57 13.76 5.76
C ALA A 188 14.09 13.90 5.87
N TYR A 189 14.78 12.81 6.20
CA TYR A 189 16.24 12.83 6.31
C TYR A 189 16.91 12.57 4.97
N LYS A 190 17.92 13.40 4.65
CA LYS A 190 18.76 13.26 3.46
C LYS A 190 20.23 13.16 3.85
N GLU A 191 20.93 12.20 3.25
CA GLU A 191 22.39 12.18 3.31
C GLU A 191 22.99 13.15 2.31
N GLY A 192 24.00 13.89 2.73
CA GLY A 192 24.66 14.85 1.88
C GLY A 192 26.02 15.26 2.44
N LYS A 193 26.85 15.84 1.58
CA LYS A 193 28.12 16.44 1.98
C LYS A 193 27.85 17.80 2.64
N THR A 194 28.34 17.96 3.86
CA THR A 194 28.25 19.20 4.62
C THR A 194 29.64 19.52 5.18
N PRO A 195 30.18 20.73 4.98
CA PRO A 195 31.50 21.05 5.51
C PRO A 195 31.54 20.92 7.04
N LEU A 196 32.57 20.24 7.55
CA LEU A 196 32.85 20.12 8.97
C LEU A 196 33.97 21.09 9.32
N TYR A 197 33.64 22.07 10.17
CA TYR A 197 34.56 23.18 10.54
C TYR A 197 35.23 22.87 11.87
N TYR A 198 36.58 22.79 11.83
CA TYR A 198 37.38 22.63 13.02
C TYR A 198 37.82 24.03 13.51
N MET A 199 37.58 24.36 14.76
CA MET A 199 37.86 25.69 15.32
C MET A 199 38.53 25.60 16.69
N LYS A 200 39.38 26.61 17.00
CA LYS A 200 39.95 26.81 18.34
C LYS A 200 38.82 27.18 19.30
N TYR A 201 38.78 26.56 20.46
CA TYR A 201 37.70 26.74 21.42
C TYR A 201 38.24 26.69 22.87
N GLY A 202 38.83 27.78 23.34
CA GLY A 202 39.62 27.81 24.58
C GLY A 202 40.80 26.82 24.51
N PRO A 203 40.92 25.89 25.45
CA PRO A 203 41.99 24.87 25.42
C PRO A 203 41.70 23.72 24.43
N PHE A 204 40.52 23.72 23.76
CA PHE A 204 40.09 22.65 22.87
C PHE A 204 40.19 23.05 21.40
N THR A 205 40.17 22.04 20.52
CA THR A 205 39.75 22.18 19.14
C THR A 205 38.44 21.41 18.98
N LEU A 206 37.42 22.05 18.46
CA LEU A 206 36.12 21.43 18.22
C LEU A 206 35.85 21.32 16.75
N ALA A 207 34.97 20.36 16.36
CA ALA A 207 34.45 20.24 15.03
C ALA A 207 32.91 20.38 15.02
N THR A 208 32.38 21.15 14.07
CA THR A 208 30.92 21.34 13.92
C THR A 208 30.52 21.58 12.47
N THR A 209 29.36 21.10 12.05
CA THR A 209 28.74 21.46 10.76
C THR A 209 27.89 22.74 10.86
N ARG A 210 27.68 23.26 12.09
CA ARG A 210 26.80 24.40 12.38
C ARG A 210 27.51 25.50 13.19
N PRO A 211 28.53 26.17 12.63
CA PRO A 211 29.27 27.20 13.37
C PRO A 211 28.43 28.44 13.74
N GLU A 212 27.30 28.67 13.03
CA GLU A 212 26.36 29.77 13.31
C GLU A 212 25.61 29.64 14.64
N THR A 213 25.47 28.42 15.17
CA THR A 213 24.75 28.20 16.43
C THR A 213 25.63 28.44 17.66
N LYS A 214 26.95 28.71 17.51
CA LYS A 214 27.91 28.88 18.60
C LYS A 214 27.52 29.96 19.61
N PHE A 215 26.67 30.91 19.23
CA PHE A 215 26.23 31.98 20.16
C PHE A 215 25.27 31.44 21.24
N GLY A 216 24.79 30.21 21.10
CA GLY A 216 23.99 29.49 22.06
C GLY A 216 24.74 28.39 22.82
N ASP A 217 26.06 28.29 22.65
CA ASP A 217 26.86 27.29 23.33
C ASP A 217 26.96 27.56 24.82
N THR A 218 26.69 26.52 25.61
CA THR A 218 26.65 26.62 27.09
C THR A 218 27.65 25.70 27.79
N ALA A 219 28.19 24.72 27.09
CA ALA A 219 29.19 23.81 27.59
C ALA A 219 30.06 23.21 26.47
N VAL A 220 31.14 22.56 26.88
CA VAL A 220 31.91 21.58 26.10
C VAL A 220 31.75 20.24 26.80
N ALA A 221 31.34 19.22 26.07
CA ALA A 221 31.28 17.84 26.56
C ALA A 221 32.53 17.05 26.07
N VAL A 222 33.02 16.17 26.93
CA VAL A 222 34.11 15.22 26.70
C VAL A 222 33.70 13.84 27.24
N HIS A 223 34.28 12.78 26.73
CA HIS A 223 34.00 11.46 27.27
C HIS A 223 34.60 11.30 28.66
N PRO A 224 33.91 10.65 29.65
CA PRO A 224 34.40 10.49 31.02
C PRO A 224 35.73 9.77 31.10
N ASP A 225 36.01 8.83 30.19
CA ASP A 225 37.23 8.04 30.15
C ASP A 225 38.34 8.66 29.27
N ASP A 226 38.13 9.86 28.72
CA ASP A 226 39.13 10.51 27.86
C ASP A 226 40.17 11.25 28.70
N GLU A 227 41.32 10.64 28.92
CA GLU A 227 42.45 11.19 29.69
C GLU A 227 42.95 12.53 29.16
N ARG A 228 42.78 12.85 27.84
CA ARG A 228 43.19 14.11 27.24
C ARG A 228 42.54 15.32 27.87
N TYR A 229 41.30 15.19 28.34
CA TYR A 229 40.48 16.27 28.79
C TYR A 229 40.06 16.18 30.25
N LYS A 230 40.43 15.14 30.95
CA LYS A 230 40.02 14.83 32.32
C LYS A 230 40.30 16.00 33.30
N GLU A 231 41.40 16.72 33.12
CA GLU A 231 41.74 17.85 33.95
C GLU A 231 40.77 19.06 33.83
N TRP A 232 40.04 19.12 32.72
CA TRP A 232 39.11 20.25 32.47
C TRP A 232 37.69 19.97 32.97
N VAL A 233 37.30 18.73 33.21
CA VAL A 233 35.97 18.35 33.67
C VAL A 233 35.59 19.08 34.94
N GLY A 234 34.40 19.71 34.97
CA GLY A 234 33.86 20.48 36.07
C GLY A 234 34.37 21.93 36.12
N LYS A 235 35.33 22.30 35.28
CA LYS A 235 35.86 23.69 35.21
C LYS A 235 35.07 24.54 34.20
N THR A 236 35.10 25.85 34.40
CA THR A 236 34.68 26.86 33.44
C THR A 236 35.93 27.30 32.64
N VAL A 237 35.81 27.36 31.32
CA VAL A 237 36.88 27.80 30.40
C VAL A 237 36.41 29.00 29.61
N THR A 238 37.34 29.91 29.37
CA THR A 238 37.11 31.09 28.53
C THR A 238 37.38 30.73 27.09
N VAL A 239 36.42 31.00 26.21
CA VAL A 239 36.52 30.78 24.76
C VAL A 239 36.54 32.12 24.04
N GLU A 240 37.53 32.32 23.18
CA GLU A 240 37.54 33.47 22.29
C GLU A 240 36.53 33.24 21.16
N GLY A 241 35.57 34.12 21.03
CA GLY A 241 34.52 34.05 20.00
C GLY A 241 34.64 35.20 19.00
N VAL A 242 33.80 35.10 17.92
CA VAL A 242 33.76 36.13 16.87
C VAL A 242 33.19 37.47 17.37
N ASN A 243 32.31 37.46 18.38
CA ASN A 243 31.73 38.66 19.04
C ASN A 243 32.41 39.04 20.39
N GLY A 244 33.50 38.42 20.76
CA GLY A 244 34.19 38.57 22.04
C GLY A 244 34.29 37.23 22.76
N SER A 245 34.99 37.29 23.92
CA SER A 245 35.17 36.08 24.74
C SER A 245 33.95 35.77 25.55
N PHE A 246 33.71 34.49 25.80
CA PHE A 246 32.58 33.99 26.64
C PHE A 246 33.05 32.77 27.45
N GLU A 247 32.31 32.39 28.44
CA GLU A 247 32.64 31.28 29.33
C GLU A 247 31.70 30.08 29.04
N VAL A 248 32.28 28.86 29.04
CA VAL A 248 31.53 27.62 28.96
C VAL A 248 31.98 26.63 30.03
N ARG A 249 31.07 25.82 30.52
CA ARG A 249 31.37 24.77 31.48
C ARG A 249 31.84 23.49 30.73
N VAL A 250 32.84 22.79 31.28
CA VAL A 250 33.27 21.48 30.73
C VAL A 250 32.55 20.37 31.50
N VAL A 251 31.86 19.49 30.80
CA VAL A 251 31.10 18.36 31.39
C VAL A 251 31.59 17.04 30.81
N ALA A 252 31.52 15.96 31.63
CA ALA A 252 31.84 14.62 31.16
C ALA A 252 30.51 13.90 30.83
N ASP A 253 30.37 13.40 29.59
CA ASP A 253 29.15 12.73 29.14
C ASP A 253 29.47 11.59 28.19
N GLU A 254 28.83 10.42 28.39
CA GLU A 254 29.02 9.22 27.58
C GLU A 254 28.53 9.37 26.12
N MET A 255 27.78 10.41 25.80
CA MET A 255 27.33 10.73 24.45
C MET A 255 28.53 11.03 23.52
N VAL A 256 29.64 11.53 24.09
CA VAL A 256 30.80 11.92 23.30
C VAL A 256 31.62 10.69 22.86
N ASP A 257 31.80 10.51 21.57
CA ASP A 257 32.73 9.53 21.02
C ASP A 257 34.16 10.11 21.03
N PRO A 258 35.10 9.56 21.85
CA PRO A 258 36.46 10.07 21.96
C PRO A 258 37.27 9.89 20.69
N GLU A 259 36.86 9.03 19.77
CA GLU A 259 37.57 8.80 18.49
C GLU A 259 36.99 9.67 17.35
N PHE A 260 35.81 10.25 17.53
CA PHE A 260 35.18 11.10 16.53
C PHE A 260 35.70 12.55 16.64
N GLY A 261 36.19 13.10 15.54
CA GLY A 261 36.61 14.49 15.46
C GLY A 261 37.84 14.78 16.34
N THR A 262 37.64 15.44 17.47
CA THR A 262 38.68 15.74 18.45
C THR A 262 38.40 15.10 19.81
N GLY A 263 37.25 14.43 19.99
CA GLY A 263 36.77 13.89 21.25
C GLY A 263 36.22 14.97 22.21
N ALA A 264 36.11 16.20 21.73
CA ALA A 264 35.46 17.29 22.47
C ALA A 264 34.36 17.92 21.61
N VAL A 265 33.15 18.11 22.16
CA VAL A 265 31.95 18.57 21.45
C VAL A 265 31.39 19.81 22.13
N LYS A 266 31.08 20.85 21.34
CA LYS A 266 30.33 22.01 21.87
C LYS A 266 28.88 21.59 22.15
N ILE A 267 28.29 22.12 23.20
CA ILE A 267 26.91 21.82 23.56
C ILE A 267 26.04 23.06 23.35
N THR A 268 25.09 22.95 22.41
CA THR A 268 24.12 24.02 22.06
C THR A 268 22.69 23.50 22.27
N PRO A 269 22.19 23.46 23.49
CA PRO A 269 20.98 22.74 23.87
C PRO A 269 19.73 23.19 23.13
N ALA A 270 19.65 24.47 22.73
CA ALA A 270 18.45 24.99 22.04
C ALA A 270 18.39 24.64 20.53
N HIS A 271 19.41 23.97 19.95
CA HIS A 271 19.52 23.73 18.52
C HIS A 271 20.05 22.35 18.13
N SER A 272 20.15 21.41 19.10
CA SER A 272 20.55 20.02 18.88
C SER A 272 19.86 19.12 19.89
N PHE A 273 19.22 18.03 19.45
CA PHE A 273 18.55 17.07 20.35
C PHE A 273 19.54 16.37 21.29
N ASP A 274 20.69 15.96 20.75
CA ASP A 274 21.72 15.30 21.57
C ASP A 274 22.29 16.27 22.63
N ASP A 275 22.53 17.53 22.26
CA ASP A 275 23.01 18.56 23.16
C ASP A 275 21.94 18.92 24.23
N TRP A 276 20.65 18.85 23.85
CA TRP A 276 19.54 19.01 24.78
C TRP A 276 19.53 17.92 25.86
N ASP A 277 19.71 16.68 25.46
CA ASP A 277 19.76 15.54 26.38
C ASP A 277 20.95 15.65 27.35
N VAL A 278 22.13 16.09 26.86
CA VAL A 278 23.29 16.43 27.69
C VAL A 278 22.93 17.57 28.67
N ALA A 279 22.27 18.62 28.18
CA ALA A 279 21.90 19.75 29.02
C ALA A 279 20.95 19.35 30.14
N GLN A 280 20.00 18.46 29.90
CA GLN A 280 19.10 17.94 30.93
C GLN A 280 19.88 17.14 32.01
N ARG A 281 20.80 16.27 31.59
CA ARG A 281 21.62 15.48 32.54
C ARG A 281 22.54 16.36 33.41
N HIS A 282 23.06 17.45 32.84
CA HIS A 282 24.04 18.31 33.51
C HIS A 282 23.47 19.66 34.01
N ASN A 283 22.15 19.85 33.89
CA ASN A 283 21.45 21.10 34.28
C ASN A 283 22.11 22.34 33.65
N LEU A 284 22.30 22.28 32.29
CA LEU A 284 22.87 23.41 31.55
C LEU A 284 21.75 24.31 31.00
N PRO A 285 21.99 25.63 30.89
CA PRO A 285 21.02 26.53 30.29
C PRO A 285 20.90 26.26 28.77
N ALA A 286 19.70 26.49 28.21
CA ALA A 286 19.49 26.45 26.77
C ALA A 286 19.28 27.88 26.24
N VAL A 287 20.09 28.29 25.29
CA VAL A 287 20.09 29.64 24.72
C VAL A 287 19.67 29.60 23.27
N ARG A 288 18.46 30.05 22.94
CA ARG A 288 17.96 30.16 21.58
C ARG A 288 18.66 31.32 20.83
N VAL A 289 19.16 31.04 19.61
CA VAL A 289 19.86 32.02 18.77
C VAL A 289 19.25 32.18 17.37
N ILE A 290 18.23 31.38 17.05
CA ILE A 290 17.50 31.44 15.79
C ILE A 290 16.05 31.85 16.08
N ASN A 291 15.52 32.80 15.31
CA ASN A 291 14.12 33.22 15.32
C ASN A 291 13.21 32.22 14.60
N HIS A 292 11.91 32.32 14.79
CA HIS A 292 10.90 31.44 14.15
C HIS A 292 10.85 31.58 12.62
N ASP A 293 11.37 32.67 12.06
CA ASP A 293 11.47 32.91 10.62
C ASP A 293 12.81 32.44 10.02
N GLY A 294 13.68 31.80 10.82
CA GLY A 294 14.97 31.30 10.37
C GLY A 294 16.07 32.33 10.30
N THR A 295 15.87 33.52 10.89
CA THR A 295 16.90 34.55 11.05
C THR A 295 17.62 34.42 12.39
N MET A 296 18.87 34.89 12.47
CA MET A 296 19.61 34.97 13.73
C MET A 296 19.00 36.05 14.60
N ASN A 297 18.88 35.80 15.93
CA ASN A 297 18.36 36.77 16.87
C ASN A 297 19.47 37.69 17.43
N HIS A 298 19.12 38.61 18.35
CA HIS A 298 20.02 39.57 18.97
C HIS A 298 21.23 38.94 19.72
N LYS A 299 21.15 37.66 20.13
CA LYS A 299 22.27 36.94 20.76
C LYS A 299 23.42 36.71 19.77
N ALA A 300 23.12 36.68 18.46
CA ALA A 300 24.15 36.53 17.42
C ALA A 300 24.94 37.86 17.20
N GLY A 301 24.60 38.96 17.88
CA GLY A 301 25.28 40.23 17.75
C GLY A 301 25.32 40.79 16.33
N ARG A 302 26.48 41.05 15.75
CA ARG A 302 26.60 41.62 14.39
C ARG A 302 25.99 40.71 13.27
N PHE A 303 25.60 39.50 13.55
CA PHE A 303 24.94 38.58 12.61
C PHE A 303 23.41 38.55 12.80
N GLU A 304 22.86 39.40 13.67
CA GLU A 304 21.41 39.54 13.86
C GLU A 304 20.71 39.83 12.52
N GLY A 305 19.56 39.20 12.29
CA GLY A 305 18.74 39.37 11.09
C GLY A 305 19.21 38.59 9.86
N MET A 306 20.42 38.03 9.86
CA MET A 306 20.87 37.14 8.79
C MET A 306 20.12 35.81 8.85
N THR A 307 19.82 35.21 7.68
CA THR A 307 19.36 33.82 7.65
C THR A 307 20.45 32.87 8.17
N VAL A 308 20.06 31.70 8.68
CA VAL A 308 20.97 30.67 9.20
C VAL A 308 22.12 30.39 8.20
N MET A 309 21.84 30.29 6.90
CA MET A 309 22.83 29.99 5.88
C MET A 309 23.78 31.19 5.58
N GLU A 310 23.28 32.41 5.62
CA GLU A 310 24.11 33.62 5.50
C GLU A 310 24.98 33.78 6.72
N ALA A 311 24.42 33.60 7.93
CA ALA A 311 25.15 33.67 9.17
C ALA A 311 26.27 32.63 9.25
N ARG A 312 26.02 31.39 8.79
CA ARG A 312 27.03 30.32 8.72
C ARG A 312 28.25 30.76 7.92
N LYS A 313 28.03 31.30 6.72
CA LYS A 313 29.12 31.79 5.86
C LYS A 313 29.87 32.96 6.53
N ALA A 314 29.13 33.92 7.06
CA ALA A 314 29.71 35.10 7.70
C ALA A 314 30.49 34.75 8.97
N VAL A 315 29.97 33.81 9.80
CA VAL A 315 30.67 33.30 10.99
C VAL A 315 31.98 32.57 10.61
N VAL A 316 31.96 31.77 9.57
CA VAL A 316 33.18 31.06 9.08
C VAL A 316 34.24 32.07 8.65
N GLU A 317 33.87 33.09 7.89
CA GLU A 317 34.83 34.17 7.52
C GLU A 317 35.38 34.91 8.73
N ALA A 318 34.51 35.23 9.68
CA ALA A 318 34.92 35.88 10.92
C ALA A 318 35.88 35.02 11.79
N LEU A 319 35.69 33.68 11.75
CA LEU A 319 36.60 32.73 12.41
C LEU A 319 37.98 32.70 11.72
N LYS A 320 38.03 32.80 10.38
CA LYS A 320 39.26 32.89 9.61
C LYS A 320 40.01 34.18 9.94
N GLU A 321 39.30 35.30 9.91
CA GLU A 321 39.87 36.62 10.22
C GLU A 321 40.55 36.71 11.61
N LYS A 322 39.98 35.97 12.56
CA LYS A 322 40.52 35.89 13.93
C LYS A 322 41.52 34.75 14.18
N ASP A 323 41.92 34.00 13.13
CA ASP A 323 42.79 32.82 13.26
C ASP A 323 42.20 31.74 14.20
N LEU A 324 40.86 31.67 14.26
CA LEU A 324 40.13 30.69 15.09
C LEU A 324 39.69 29.45 14.27
N LEU A 325 39.67 29.51 12.95
CA LEU A 325 39.38 28.36 12.07
C LEU A 325 40.66 27.55 11.83
N VAL A 326 40.67 26.28 12.25
CA VAL A 326 41.82 25.37 12.12
C VAL A 326 41.86 24.69 10.75
N LYS A 327 40.75 24.09 10.33
CA LYS A 327 40.60 23.44 9.02
C LYS A 327 39.13 23.29 8.67
N VAL A 328 38.86 23.01 7.40
CA VAL A 328 37.54 22.62 6.91
C VAL A 328 37.67 21.27 6.22
N ASP A 329 36.78 20.34 6.58
CA ASP A 329 36.62 19.08 5.87
C ASP A 329 35.37 19.16 4.98
N GLU A 330 35.58 19.38 3.69
CA GLU A 330 34.54 19.49 2.66
C GLU A 330 33.95 18.12 2.28
N GLY A 331 34.60 17.05 2.71
CA GLY A 331 34.18 15.66 2.37
C GLY A 331 33.25 15.04 3.38
N TYR A 332 32.98 15.69 4.52
CA TYR A 332 32.17 15.13 5.59
C TYR A 332 30.76 14.90 5.13
N THR A 333 30.26 13.68 5.36
CA THR A 333 28.88 13.29 5.03
C THR A 333 28.08 13.17 6.31
N ASN A 334 26.92 13.82 6.35
CA ASN A 334 25.99 13.71 7.46
C ASN A 334 24.56 13.57 6.95
N ARG A 335 23.67 13.22 7.86
CA ARG A 335 22.23 13.08 7.62
C ARG A 335 21.51 14.31 8.17
N VAL A 336 20.86 15.08 7.30
CA VAL A 336 20.18 16.33 7.64
C VAL A 336 18.68 16.18 7.49
N GLY A 337 17.92 16.61 8.48
CA GLY A 337 16.46 16.65 8.45
C GLY A 337 15.94 17.78 7.56
N HIS A 338 14.98 17.47 6.71
CA HIS A 338 14.30 18.42 5.83
C HIS A 338 12.78 18.37 6.03
N CYS A 339 12.13 19.50 5.84
CA CYS A 339 10.69 19.55 5.76
C CYS A 339 10.22 18.76 4.53
N TYR A 340 9.41 17.76 4.73
CA TYR A 340 8.93 16.87 3.66
C TYR A 340 8.02 17.57 2.61
N LYS A 341 7.61 18.84 2.85
CA LYS A 341 6.78 19.64 1.92
C LYS A 341 7.52 20.70 1.13
N CYS A 342 8.42 21.46 1.78
CA CYS A 342 9.13 22.57 1.12
C CYS A 342 10.63 22.33 0.98
N ASP A 343 11.13 21.21 1.51
CA ASP A 343 12.54 20.84 1.46
C ASP A 343 13.48 21.76 2.25
N THR A 344 12.96 22.71 3.01
CA THR A 344 13.76 23.54 3.91
C THR A 344 14.40 22.68 5.00
N VAL A 345 15.66 22.95 5.35
CA VAL A 345 16.34 22.28 6.46
C VAL A 345 15.54 22.54 7.75
N ILE A 346 15.25 21.49 8.48
CA ILE A 346 14.59 21.57 9.79
C ILE A 346 15.57 22.12 10.81
N GLU A 347 15.10 23.09 11.58
CA GLU A 347 15.84 23.64 12.71
C GLU A 347 15.29 23.04 14.02
N PRO A 348 16.12 22.31 14.79
CA PRO A 348 15.75 22.02 16.18
C PRO A 348 15.59 23.34 16.95
N MET A 349 14.39 23.56 17.51
CA MET A 349 14.10 24.80 18.21
C MET A 349 13.42 24.55 19.57
N LEU A 350 13.83 25.28 20.57
CA LEU A 350 13.20 25.25 21.86
C LEU A 350 11.86 26.01 21.82
N MET A 351 10.76 25.31 22.06
CA MET A 351 9.41 25.85 21.99
C MET A 351 8.55 25.32 23.11
N GLU A 352 7.69 26.18 23.60
CA GLU A 352 6.65 25.81 24.55
C GLU A 352 5.42 25.32 23.78
N GLN A 353 5.08 24.03 23.94
CA GLN A 353 4.02 23.36 23.18
C GLN A 353 3.30 22.29 24.03
N TRP A 354 2.21 21.75 23.51
CA TRP A 354 1.50 20.62 24.10
C TRP A 354 2.10 19.30 23.68
N PHE A 355 2.33 18.44 24.67
CA PHE A 355 2.90 17.10 24.49
C PHE A 355 2.02 16.03 25.11
N VAL A 356 2.03 14.85 24.50
CA VAL A 356 1.49 13.62 25.07
C VAL A 356 2.64 12.77 25.58
N GLU A 357 2.59 12.33 26.84
CA GLU A 357 3.52 11.35 27.39
C GLU A 357 3.26 9.97 26.73
N MET A 358 4.17 9.53 25.87
CA MET A 358 3.94 8.37 25.02
C MET A 358 4.29 7.03 25.68
N LYS A 359 5.15 7.02 26.67
CA LYS A 359 5.69 5.79 27.29
C LYS A 359 4.60 4.87 27.85
N PRO A 360 3.61 5.33 28.64
CA PRO A 360 2.53 4.47 29.14
C PRO A 360 1.69 3.86 28.03
N LEU A 361 1.37 4.68 27.00
CA LEU A 361 0.56 4.27 25.85
C LEU A 361 1.32 3.23 24.99
N ALA A 362 2.60 3.47 24.73
CA ALA A 362 3.45 2.58 23.96
C ALA A 362 3.65 1.24 24.68
N SER A 363 3.88 1.24 25.99
CA SER A 363 4.07 -0.01 26.79
C SER A 363 2.85 -0.92 26.67
N ARG A 364 1.64 -0.37 26.83
CA ARG A 364 0.40 -1.13 26.69
C ARG A 364 0.21 -1.68 25.27
N ALA A 365 0.52 -0.88 24.23
CA ALA A 365 0.46 -1.32 22.86
C ALA A 365 1.44 -2.46 22.57
N ILE A 366 2.68 -2.37 23.08
CA ILE A 366 3.71 -3.44 22.95
C ILE A 366 3.22 -4.73 23.60
N GLU A 367 2.67 -4.67 24.79
CA GLU A 367 2.14 -5.84 25.51
C GLU A 367 1.03 -6.54 24.69
N THR A 368 0.06 -5.76 24.20
CA THR A 368 -1.06 -6.25 23.38
C THR A 368 -0.57 -6.89 22.05
N ILE A 369 0.39 -6.24 21.38
CA ILE A 369 0.97 -6.77 20.14
C ILE A 369 1.76 -8.06 20.40
N LYS A 370 2.55 -8.12 21.49
CA LYS A 370 3.29 -9.32 21.88
C LYS A 370 2.37 -10.48 22.27
N ALA A 371 1.23 -10.18 22.89
CA ALA A 371 0.21 -11.18 23.22
C ALA A 371 -0.47 -11.79 21.97
N GLY A 372 -0.29 -11.19 20.78
CA GLY A 372 -0.84 -11.70 19.54
C GLY A 372 -2.32 -11.34 19.33
N GLU A 373 -2.84 -10.35 20.05
CA GLU A 373 -4.23 -9.91 19.93
C GLU A 373 -4.50 -9.22 18.57
N ILE A 374 -3.44 -8.71 17.93
CA ILE A 374 -3.48 -8.12 16.60
C ILE A 374 -2.56 -8.91 15.66
N THR A 375 -3.12 -9.39 14.54
CA THR A 375 -2.35 -10.11 13.52
C THR A 375 -1.83 -9.15 12.44
N PHE A 376 -0.55 -9.27 12.08
CA PHE A 376 0.10 -8.40 11.07
C PHE A 376 0.42 -9.15 9.79
N TYR A 377 0.10 -8.55 8.65
CA TYR A 377 0.45 -9.01 7.32
C TYR A 377 1.30 -7.95 6.61
N PRO A 378 2.61 -8.19 6.39
CA PRO A 378 3.39 -9.35 6.79
C PRO A 378 3.81 -9.32 8.27
N GLU A 379 4.01 -10.49 8.88
CA GLU A 379 4.34 -10.64 10.30
C GLU A 379 5.62 -9.88 10.71
N ARG A 380 6.62 -9.78 9.83
CA ARG A 380 7.86 -9.02 10.08
C ARG A 380 7.62 -7.55 10.51
N LYS A 381 6.46 -6.97 10.16
CA LYS A 381 6.09 -5.60 10.54
C LYS A 381 5.74 -5.47 12.02
N LYS A 382 5.36 -6.55 12.65
CA LYS A 382 5.13 -6.63 14.10
C LYS A 382 6.38 -6.24 14.90
N GLU A 383 7.51 -6.86 14.60
CA GLU A 383 8.77 -6.61 15.31
C GLU A 383 9.31 -5.19 15.04
N GLN A 384 9.16 -4.71 13.80
CA GLN A 384 9.53 -3.34 13.45
C GLN A 384 8.70 -2.32 14.23
N LEU A 385 7.39 -2.58 14.39
CA LEU A 385 6.51 -1.70 15.16
C LEU A 385 6.86 -1.71 16.65
N ILE A 386 7.13 -2.88 17.25
CA ILE A 386 7.54 -3.00 18.66
C ILE A 386 8.82 -2.19 18.90
N THR A 387 9.83 -2.33 18.02
CA THR A 387 11.09 -1.56 18.13
C THR A 387 10.85 -0.05 18.03
N TYR A 388 9.96 0.39 17.16
CA TYR A 388 9.59 1.80 17.03
C TYR A 388 8.91 2.31 18.30
N LEU A 389 7.93 1.57 18.83
CA LEU A 389 7.19 1.95 20.04
C LEU A 389 8.09 2.04 21.29
N ASP A 390 9.08 1.15 21.40
CA ASP A 390 10.02 1.13 22.54
C ASP A 390 10.94 2.36 22.59
N ASN A 391 11.14 3.01 21.43
CA ASN A 391 11.99 4.20 21.29
C ASN A 391 11.22 5.51 21.09
N LEU A 392 9.91 5.52 21.36
CA LEU A 392 9.10 6.73 21.21
C LEU A 392 9.47 7.81 22.21
N ARG A 393 9.62 9.05 21.69
CA ARG A 393 9.63 10.27 22.48
C ARG A 393 8.21 10.79 22.67
N ASP A 394 8.04 11.71 23.61
CA ASP A 394 6.78 12.41 23.83
C ASP A 394 6.32 13.10 22.55
N TRP A 395 5.04 12.98 22.29
CA TRP A 395 4.46 13.43 21.02
C TRP A 395 4.02 14.88 21.11
N ASN A 396 4.68 15.73 20.34
CA ASN A 396 4.26 17.10 20.11
C ASN A 396 2.96 17.14 19.29
N ILE A 397 1.87 17.61 19.88
CA ILE A 397 0.55 17.69 19.23
C ILE A 397 0.15 19.10 18.80
N SER A 398 0.98 20.10 19.02
CA SER A 398 0.73 21.50 18.64
C SER A 398 1.21 21.81 17.23
N ARG A 399 0.38 22.47 16.43
CA ARG A 399 0.75 22.99 15.10
C ARG A 399 0.35 24.46 14.99
N GLN A 400 1.32 25.31 14.57
CA GLN A 400 1.19 26.77 14.42
C GLN A 400 0.66 27.12 13.01
N ILE A 401 -0.51 26.57 12.66
CA ILE A 401 -1.18 26.75 11.37
C ILE A 401 -2.62 27.22 11.57
N ALA A 402 -3.26 27.70 10.49
CA ALA A 402 -4.65 28.15 10.57
C ALA A 402 -5.63 26.97 10.44
N TRP A 403 -5.29 25.97 9.62
CA TRP A 403 -6.17 24.86 9.24
C TRP A 403 -6.03 23.67 10.17
N GLY A 404 -7.06 23.33 10.91
CA GLY A 404 -7.09 22.17 11.81
C GLY A 404 -8.09 22.35 12.93
N ILE A 405 -8.13 21.37 13.84
CA ILE A 405 -8.96 21.41 15.05
C ILE A 405 -8.23 22.23 16.11
N PRO A 406 -8.81 23.33 16.61
CA PRO A 406 -8.18 24.14 17.66
C PRO A 406 -7.96 23.34 18.94
N ILE A 407 -6.87 23.61 19.64
CA ILE A 407 -6.62 23.01 20.96
C ILE A 407 -7.59 23.62 21.98
N PRO A 408 -8.36 22.81 22.75
CA PRO A 408 -9.37 23.29 23.70
C PRO A 408 -8.74 23.71 25.05
N ALA A 409 -7.69 24.52 24.97
CA ALA A 409 -6.96 25.03 26.12
C ALA A 409 -6.92 26.57 26.11
N PHE A 410 -7.12 27.18 27.27
CA PHE A 410 -7.18 28.63 27.45
C PHE A 410 -6.26 29.05 28.59
N GLN A 411 -5.43 30.05 28.34
CA GLN A 411 -4.49 30.62 29.28
C GLN A 411 -5.07 31.86 29.95
N ASN A 412 -4.94 31.97 31.24
CA ASN A 412 -5.28 33.19 31.98
C ASN A 412 -4.39 34.34 31.49
N VAL A 413 -5.04 35.50 31.17
CA VAL A 413 -4.30 36.65 30.63
C VAL A 413 -3.40 37.32 31.68
N ASP A 414 -3.68 37.13 32.97
CA ASP A 414 -2.93 37.71 34.11
C ASP A 414 -1.95 36.70 34.76
N ASP A 415 -2.07 35.39 34.42
CA ASP A 415 -1.23 34.33 35.00
C ASP A 415 -0.93 33.27 33.93
N THR A 416 0.27 33.30 33.40
CA THR A 416 0.70 32.41 32.30
C THR A 416 0.80 30.92 32.67
N ASP A 417 0.79 30.61 33.97
CA ASP A 417 0.83 29.22 34.45
C ASP A 417 -0.59 28.65 34.70
N ASP A 418 -1.62 29.53 34.70
CA ASP A 418 -3.02 29.12 34.89
C ASP A 418 -3.71 28.81 33.56
N TRP A 419 -3.86 27.51 33.26
CA TRP A 419 -4.50 27.00 32.09
C TRP A 419 -5.76 26.22 32.42
N ILE A 420 -6.82 26.40 31.60
CA ILE A 420 -8.06 25.66 31.73
C ILE A 420 -8.43 24.96 30.41
N TYR A 421 -9.14 23.84 30.53
CA TYR A 421 -9.80 23.18 29.41
C TYR A 421 -11.19 23.79 29.19
N ASP A 422 -11.50 24.18 27.92
CA ASP A 422 -12.83 24.62 27.53
C ASP A 422 -13.11 24.31 26.05
N GLU A 423 -14.32 23.86 25.73
CA GLU A 423 -14.69 23.48 24.36
C GLU A 423 -15.19 24.66 23.49
N ARG A 424 -15.29 25.87 24.05
CA ARG A 424 -15.71 27.09 23.33
C ARG A 424 -14.59 27.63 22.42
N THR A 425 -14.02 26.75 21.63
CA THR A 425 -12.85 27.09 20.78
C THR A 425 -13.17 27.97 19.58
N ASP A 426 -14.43 28.30 19.35
CA ASP A 426 -14.91 29.35 18.43
C ASP A 426 -14.70 30.74 18.97
N GLN A 427 -14.45 30.89 20.31
CA GLN A 427 -14.15 32.15 20.99
C GLN A 427 -12.66 32.30 21.22
N GLU A 428 -12.10 33.46 20.95
CA GLU A 428 -10.68 33.74 21.25
C GLU A 428 -10.47 34.06 22.75
N ILE A 429 -11.45 34.70 23.38
CA ILE A 429 -11.42 35.10 24.81
C ILE A 429 -12.70 34.59 25.44
N ILE A 430 -12.55 34.01 26.63
CA ILE A 430 -13.68 33.57 27.46
C ILE A 430 -13.52 34.09 28.90
N GLU A 431 -14.65 34.27 29.60
CA GLU A 431 -14.69 34.56 31.03
C GLU A 431 -15.11 33.31 31.80
N VAL A 432 -14.32 32.94 32.82
CA VAL A 432 -14.58 31.82 33.72
C VAL A 432 -14.22 32.21 35.13
N ASP A 433 -15.17 32.13 36.07
CA ASP A 433 -15.03 32.43 37.48
C ASP A 433 -14.42 33.84 37.77
N GLY A 434 -14.76 34.82 36.94
CA GLY A 434 -14.29 36.19 37.05
C GLY A 434 -12.87 36.44 36.55
N LYS A 435 -12.25 35.46 35.90
CA LYS A 435 -10.96 35.57 35.24
C LYS A 435 -11.13 35.54 33.73
N THR A 436 -10.27 36.24 33.00
CA THR A 436 -10.24 36.30 31.55
C THR A 436 -9.20 35.29 31.02
N TYR A 437 -9.62 34.44 30.13
CA TYR A 437 -8.77 33.44 29.51
C TYR A 437 -8.72 33.61 28.01
N ARG A 438 -7.53 33.48 27.41
CA ARG A 438 -7.30 33.49 25.95
C ARG A 438 -7.03 32.09 25.45
N ARG A 439 -7.69 31.72 24.36
CA ARG A 439 -7.48 30.43 23.69
C ARG A 439 -6.05 30.29 23.20
N ASP A 440 -5.49 29.07 23.34
CA ASP A 440 -4.24 28.69 22.68
C ASP A 440 -4.38 28.85 21.14
N PRO A 441 -3.43 29.54 20.48
CA PRO A 441 -3.52 29.78 19.03
C PRO A 441 -3.30 28.54 18.19
N ASP A 442 -2.75 27.44 18.73
CA ASP A 442 -2.37 26.27 17.99
C ASP A 442 -3.58 25.37 17.67
N VAL A 443 -3.40 24.52 16.67
CA VAL A 443 -4.32 23.43 16.34
C VAL A 443 -3.65 22.09 16.60
N PHE A 444 -4.45 21.02 16.73
CA PHE A 444 -3.91 19.69 16.86
C PHE A 444 -3.13 19.25 15.62
N ASP A 445 -2.09 18.46 15.84
CA ASP A 445 -1.56 17.54 14.82
C ASP A 445 -2.71 16.70 14.25
N THR A 446 -2.81 16.60 12.92
CA THR A 446 -3.88 15.83 12.24
C THR A 446 -3.91 14.37 12.71
N TRP A 447 -2.76 13.81 13.06
CA TRP A 447 -2.67 12.44 13.57
C TRP A 447 -3.33 12.25 14.93
N PHE A 448 -3.53 13.31 15.71
CA PHE A 448 -4.24 13.24 16.98
C PHE A 448 -5.73 12.94 16.79
N SER A 449 -6.39 13.64 15.87
CA SER A 449 -7.79 13.39 15.56
C SER A 449 -7.98 12.11 14.73
N SER A 450 -7.13 11.86 13.73
CA SER A 450 -7.24 10.69 12.85
C SER A 450 -6.91 9.36 13.55
N SER A 451 -6.19 9.39 14.67
CA SER A 451 -5.97 8.20 15.50
C SER A 451 -7.24 7.66 16.17
N SER A 452 -8.28 8.50 16.29
CA SER A 452 -9.58 8.09 16.81
C SER A 452 -10.46 7.38 15.75
N TRP A 453 -10.02 7.33 14.50
CA TRP A 453 -10.80 6.91 13.34
C TRP A 453 -11.54 5.58 13.52
N PRO A 454 -10.93 4.49 14.05
CA PRO A 454 -11.62 3.20 14.19
C PRO A 454 -12.84 3.22 15.10
N TYR A 455 -12.87 4.07 16.10
CA TYR A 455 -13.96 4.11 17.08
C TYR A 455 -14.83 5.37 16.96
N ALA A 456 -14.26 6.48 16.55
CA ALA A 456 -15.01 7.74 16.41
C ALA A 456 -15.98 7.69 15.21
N THR A 457 -15.60 7.05 14.11
CA THR A 457 -16.46 6.86 12.94
C THR A 457 -17.66 5.96 13.23
N LEU A 458 -17.56 5.10 14.23
CA LEU A 458 -18.59 4.17 14.68
C LEU A 458 -19.44 4.73 15.85
N ASP A 459 -19.31 6.04 16.13
CA ASP A 459 -20.05 6.75 17.18
C ASP A 459 -19.82 6.23 18.61
N TYR A 460 -18.54 5.91 18.95
CA TYR A 460 -18.16 5.56 20.32
C TYR A 460 -18.56 6.66 21.33
N PRO A 461 -19.00 6.33 22.59
CA PRO A 461 -19.10 4.98 23.16
C PRO A 461 -20.47 4.31 22.94
N ASP A 462 -21.53 5.06 22.68
CA ASP A 462 -22.90 4.60 22.78
C ASP A 462 -23.52 4.18 21.44
N GLY A 463 -22.83 4.49 20.33
CA GLY A 463 -23.28 4.21 19.00
C GLY A 463 -23.61 2.74 18.75
N LYS A 464 -24.66 2.48 17.99
CA LYS A 464 -25.00 1.14 17.56
C LYS A 464 -23.90 0.53 16.69
N ASP A 465 -23.32 1.32 15.80
CA ASP A 465 -22.27 0.86 14.90
C ASP A 465 -20.98 0.50 15.69
N PHE A 466 -20.68 1.21 16.78
CA PHE A 466 -19.57 0.82 17.65
C PHE A 466 -19.80 -0.56 18.27
N LYS A 467 -21.00 -0.81 18.79
CA LYS A 467 -21.34 -2.11 19.40
C LYS A 467 -21.35 -3.27 18.39
N ASP A 468 -21.72 -2.99 17.15
CA ASP A 468 -21.87 -4.01 16.10
C ASP A 468 -20.55 -4.30 15.36
N PHE A 469 -19.66 -3.29 15.19
CA PHE A 469 -18.51 -3.34 14.28
C PHE A 469 -17.15 -3.12 14.91
N TYR A 470 -17.06 -2.72 16.18
CA TYR A 470 -15.78 -2.57 16.88
C TYR A 470 -15.49 -3.81 17.74
N PRO A 471 -14.22 -4.30 17.78
CA PRO A 471 -13.07 -3.87 17.00
C PRO A 471 -13.22 -4.18 15.51
N LEU A 472 -12.64 -3.32 14.65
CA LEU A 472 -12.64 -3.55 13.20
C LEU A 472 -12.04 -4.91 12.84
N SER A 473 -12.55 -5.53 11.79
CA SER A 473 -12.04 -6.82 11.32
C SER A 473 -10.66 -6.69 10.67
N LEU A 474 -10.50 -5.64 9.86
CA LEU A 474 -9.27 -5.39 9.12
C LEU A 474 -8.96 -3.88 9.10
N MET A 475 -7.69 -3.55 9.37
CA MET A 475 -7.07 -2.29 9.02
C MET A 475 -6.12 -2.55 7.85
N GLU A 476 -6.46 -2.04 6.67
CA GLU A 476 -5.64 -2.16 5.46
C GLU A 476 -5.13 -0.78 5.08
N THR A 477 -3.80 -0.64 4.85
CA THR A 477 -3.18 0.62 4.44
C THR A 477 -1.76 0.41 3.90
N GLY A 478 -1.14 1.47 3.36
CA GLY A 478 0.27 1.47 2.99
C GLY A 478 1.20 1.28 4.19
N PHE A 479 2.28 0.54 4.02
CA PHE A 479 3.23 0.29 5.10
C PHE A 479 3.95 1.57 5.59
N ASP A 480 3.98 2.62 4.79
CA ASP A 480 4.62 3.90 5.09
C ASP A 480 3.90 4.68 6.20
N ILE A 481 2.59 4.44 6.40
CA ILE A 481 1.83 5.04 7.50
C ILE A 481 1.60 4.09 8.69
N LEU A 482 2.35 2.98 8.77
CA LEU A 482 2.34 2.10 9.94
C LEU A 482 2.70 2.86 11.21
N TYR A 483 3.79 3.62 11.18
CA TYR A 483 4.27 4.37 12.33
C TYR A 483 3.44 5.62 12.65
N PRO A 484 3.14 6.53 11.69
CA PRO A 484 2.42 7.74 12.04
C PRO A 484 0.94 7.53 12.34
N TRP A 485 0.31 6.48 11.81
CA TRP A 485 -1.14 6.30 11.94
C TRP A 485 -1.54 5.00 12.65
N VAL A 486 -1.13 3.84 12.14
CA VAL A 486 -1.56 2.54 12.71
C VAL A 486 -1.11 2.42 14.17
N SER A 487 0.15 2.81 14.49
CA SER A 487 0.64 2.79 15.87
C SER A 487 -0.18 3.64 16.81
N ARG A 488 -0.54 4.84 16.37
CA ARG A 488 -1.35 5.79 17.17
C ARG A 488 -2.79 5.32 17.32
N MET A 489 -3.39 4.71 16.29
CA MET A 489 -4.71 4.08 16.42
C MET A 489 -4.70 2.94 17.46
N ILE A 490 -3.63 2.14 17.49
CA ILE A 490 -3.50 1.06 18.50
C ILE A 490 -3.40 1.67 19.91
N MET A 491 -2.49 2.63 20.10
CA MET A 491 -2.28 3.27 21.40
C MET A 491 -3.54 3.98 21.91
N LEU A 492 -4.15 4.85 21.09
CA LEU A 492 -5.33 5.60 21.49
C LEU A 492 -6.60 4.76 21.54
N GLY A 493 -6.72 3.76 20.67
CA GLY A 493 -7.82 2.77 20.73
C GLY A 493 -7.82 2.03 22.07
N LEU A 494 -6.68 1.46 22.45
CA LEU A 494 -6.52 0.79 23.74
C LEU A 494 -6.76 1.76 24.93
N TYR A 495 -6.25 2.98 24.84
CA TYR A 495 -6.38 3.97 25.93
C TYR A 495 -7.82 4.46 26.12
N VAL A 496 -8.54 4.72 25.03
CA VAL A 496 -9.87 5.33 25.09
C VAL A 496 -10.97 4.29 25.27
N THR A 497 -10.88 3.15 24.57
CA THR A 497 -11.94 2.15 24.51
C THR A 497 -11.69 0.91 25.35
N ASP A 498 -10.48 0.75 25.87
CA ASP A 498 -10.01 -0.45 26.59
C ASP A 498 -10.04 -1.75 25.75
N GLN A 499 -10.09 -1.62 24.41
CA GLN A 499 -10.13 -2.72 23.45
C GLN A 499 -9.13 -2.45 22.31
N ILE A 500 -8.70 -3.52 21.62
CA ILE A 500 -7.93 -3.38 20.37
C ILE A 500 -8.76 -2.66 19.31
N PRO A 501 -8.19 -1.77 18.49
CA PRO A 501 -8.97 -1.06 17.48
C PRO A 501 -9.33 -1.93 16.26
N PHE A 502 -8.54 -2.95 15.97
CA PHE A 502 -8.72 -3.88 14.85
C PHE A 502 -8.03 -5.22 15.11
N LYS A 503 -8.57 -6.29 14.52
CA LYS A 503 -8.06 -7.66 14.69
C LYS A 503 -6.86 -7.98 13.80
N SER A 504 -6.86 -7.44 12.59
CA SER A 504 -5.82 -7.66 11.58
C SER A 504 -5.33 -6.34 11.01
N VAL A 505 -4.02 -6.27 10.74
CA VAL A 505 -3.36 -5.17 10.02
C VAL A 505 -2.73 -5.74 8.76
N TYR A 506 -3.24 -5.32 7.60
CA TYR A 506 -2.66 -5.64 6.32
C TYR A 506 -1.95 -4.41 5.75
N LEU A 507 -0.69 -4.56 5.40
CA LEU A 507 0.15 -3.47 4.92
C LEU A 507 0.58 -3.76 3.48
N HIS A 508 0.04 -3.01 2.52
CA HIS A 508 0.54 -3.09 1.16
C HIS A 508 1.83 -2.26 0.99
N GLY A 509 2.62 -2.60 -0.03
CA GLY A 509 3.80 -1.84 -0.41
C GLY A 509 3.49 -0.64 -1.28
N LEU A 510 4.51 0.18 -1.55
CA LEU A 510 4.37 1.30 -2.48
C LEU A 510 4.19 0.78 -3.91
N ILE A 511 3.33 1.44 -4.67
CA ILE A 511 3.23 1.22 -6.11
C ILE A 511 4.34 2.03 -6.78
N LEU A 512 5.21 1.32 -7.49
CA LEU A 512 6.33 1.88 -8.25
C LEU A 512 5.95 1.97 -9.73
N ASP A 513 6.69 2.76 -10.50
CA ASP A 513 6.55 2.72 -11.97
C ASP A 513 7.03 1.36 -12.55
N GLU A 514 6.85 1.16 -13.84
CA GLU A 514 7.23 -0.09 -14.53
C GLU A 514 8.73 -0.42 -14.43
N HIS A 515 9.57 0.57 -14.12
CA HIS A 515 11.01 0.43 -13.92
C HIS A 515 11.41 0.23 -12.45
N GLY A 516 10.44 0.09 -11.55
CA GLY A 516 10.66 -0.09 -10.11
C GLY A 516 11.09 1.18 -9.38
N GLN A 517 10.83 2.38 -9.94
CA GLN A 517 11.13 3.65 -9.29
C GLN A 517 9.91 4.22 -8.59
N LYS A 518 10.14 4.89 -7.45
CA LYS A 518 9.07 5.61 -6.74
C LYS A 518 8.50 6.71 -7.65
N MET A 519 7.18 6.71 -7.79
CA MET A 519 6.46 7.75 -8.53
C MET A 519 6.48 9.08 -7.80
N SER A 520 6.75 10.16 -8.53
CA SER A 520 6.67 11.52 -8.00
C SER A 520 6.36 12.53 -9.11
N LYS A 521 5.66 13.61 -8.75
CA LYS A 521 5.34 14.70 -9.71
C LYS A 521 6.61 15.34 -10.29
N SER A 522 7.69 15.42 -9.52
CA SER A 522 8.97 15.98 -9.96
C SER A 522 9.69 15.13 -11.00
N LYS A 523 9.45 13.81 -11.01
CA LYS A 523 10.00 12.88 -12.02
C LYS A 523 9.11 12.73 -13.25
N GLY A 524 7.85 13.23 -13.21
CA GLY A 524 6.89 13.09 -14.30
C GLY A 524 6.40 11.67 -14.57
N ASN A 525 6.61 10.74 -13.64
CA ASN A 525 6.23 9.32 -13.75
C ASN A 525 4.98 8.95 -12.96
N VAL A 526 4.20 9.94 -12.52
CA VAL A 526 2.94 9.69 -11.78
C VAL A 526 1.86 9.26 -12.75
N ILE A 527 1.24 8.13 -12.46
CA ILE A 527 0.08 7.61 -13.18
C ILE A 527 -1.19 8.02 -12.43
N ASN A 528 -2.12 8.66 -13.13
CA ASN A 528 -3.43 8.98 -12.60
C ASN A 528 -4.36 7.77 -12.80
N PRO A 529 -4.95 7.19 -11.75
CA PRO A 529 -5.85 6.05 -11.89
C PRO A 529 -7.09 6.36 -12.75
N MET A 530 -7.55 7.62 -12.78
CA MET A 530 -8.72 8.00 -13.56
C MET A 530 -8.46 7.92 -15.07
N ASP A 531 -7.25 8.24 -15.54
CA ASP A 531 -6.90 8.11 -16.95
C ASP A 531 -6.95 6.64 -17.41
N ILE A 532 -6.57 5.72 -16.53
CA ILE A 532 -6.68 4.28 -16.77
C ILE A 532 -8.15 3.83 -16.80
N VAL A 533 -8.96 4.34 -15.87
CA VAL A 533 -10.40 4.04 -15.83
C VAL A 533 -11.09 4.55 -17.09
N ASP A 534 -10.73 5.75 -17.58
CA ASP A 534 -11.29 6.30 -18.80
C ASP A 534 -10.97 5.47 -20.05
N GLU A 535 -9.77 4.88 -20.12
CA GLU A 535 -9.32 4.12 -21.29
C GLU A 535 -9.69 2.63 -21.23
N TYR A 536 -9.63 2.00 -20.04
CA TYR A 536 -9.75 0.54 -19.91
C TYR A 536 -10.93 0.09 -19.05
N GLY A 537 -11.58 1.00 -18.32
CA GLY A 537 -12.62 0.69 -17.35
C GLY A 537 -12.11 0.41 -15.94
N SER A 538 -13.00 0.53 -14.98
CA SER A 538 -12.70 0.38 -13.56
C SER A 538 -12.24 -1.03 -13.20
N ASP A 539 -12.92 -2.05 -13.68
CA ASP A 539 -12.58 -3.45 -13.36
C ASP A 539 -11.20 -3.84 -13.87
N ALA A 540 -10.80 -3.34 -15.05
CA ALA A 540 -9.45 -3.57 -15.58
C ALA A 540 -8.38 -2.91 -14.72
N MET A 541 -8.64 -1.69 -14.22
CA MET A 541 -7.77 -1.01 -13.27
C MET A 541 -7.66 -1.79 -11.96
N ARG A 542 -8.78 -2.22 -11.37
CA ARG A 542 -8.85 -2.97 -10.11
C ARG A 542 -8.06 -4.27 -10.17
N MET A 543 -8.32 -5.10 -11.20
CA MET A 543 -7.61 -6.37 -11.41
C MET A 543 -6.13 -6.16 -11.73
N GLY A 544 -5.82 -5.16 -12.55
CA GLY A 544 -4.44 -4.85 -12.94
C GLY A 544 -3.56 -4.43 -11.76
N ILE A 545 -4.10 -3.61 -10.83
CA ILE A 545 -3.32 -3.09 -9.69
C ILE A 545 -3.05 -4.15 -8.63
N ILE A 546 -3.93 -5.15 -8.47
CA ILE A 546 -3.72 -6.24 -7.51
C ILE A 546 -2.84 -7.38 -8.07
N THR A 547 -2.65 -7.45 -9.38
CA THR A 547 -1.88 -8.55 -10.03
C THR A 547 -0.43 -8.59 -9.52
N GLY A 548 -0.07 -9.70 -8.84
CA GLY A 548 1.26 -9.93 -8.26
C GLY A 548 1.52 -9.14 -6.97
N GLN A 549 0.50 -8.57 -6.35
CA GLN A 549 0.60 -7.85 -5.10
C GLN A 549 0.81 -8.82 -3.93
N THR A 550 1.75 -8.49 -3.04
CA THR A 550 2.01 -9.24 -1.81
C THR A 550 2.20 -8.28 -0.64
N ALA A 551 1.79 -8.71 0.55
CA ALA A 551 1.88 -7.90 1.76
C ALA A 551 3.31 -7.40 2.03
N GLY A 552 3.45 -6.10 2.29
CA GLY A 552 4.69 -5.43 2.69
C GLY A 552 5.76 -5.27 1.61
N ASN A 553 5.49 -5.64 0.36
CA ASN A 553 6.44 -5.52 -0.74
C ASN A 553 6.01 -4.43 -1.72
N ASN A 554 6.98 -3.63 -2.15
CA ASN A 554 6.76 -2.68 -3.22
C ASN A 554 6.50 -3.41 -4.54
N GLN A 555 5.61 -2.85 -5.36
CA GLN A 555 5.16 -3.49 -6.59
C GLN A 555 5.34 -2.56 -7.79
N PRO A 556 6.05 -3.00 -8.84
CA PRO A 556 6.04 -2.30 -10.11
C PRO A 556 4.67 -2.44 -10.80
N PHE A 557 4.17 -1.32 -11.30
CA PHE A 557 2.90 -1.25 -12.01
C PHE A 557 3.13 -0.68 -13.41
N GLY A 558 2.65 -1.43 -14.41
CA GLY A 558 2.67 -1.03 -15.81
C GLY A 558 1.34 -1.34 -16.48
N ILE A 559 1.06 -0.63 -17.57
CA ILE A 559 -0.21 -0.71 -18.30
C ILE A 559 -0.48 -2.13 -18.86
N ALA A 560 0.56 -2.93 -19.07
CA ALA A 560 0.44 -4.30 -19.53
C ALA A 560 -0.45 -5.17 -18.61
N LYS A 561 -0.39 -4.94 -17.29
CA LYS A 561 -1.25 -5.63 -16.32
C LYS A 561 -2.72 -5.26 -16.51
N VAL A 562 -3.01 -4.00 -16.79
CA VAL A 562 -4.36 -3.49 -17.06
C VAL A 562 -4.91 -4.06 -18.37
N VAL A 563 -4.09 -4.11 -19.41
CA VAL A 563 -4.44 -4.72 -20.71
C VAL A 563 -4.77 -6.20 -20.56
N ALA A 564 -3.99 -6.95 -19.78
CA ALA A 564 -4.28 -8.35 -19.47
C ALA A 564 -5.63 -8.51 -18.75
N ALA A 565 -5.89 -7.65 -17.74
CA ALA A 565 -7.14 -7.63 -17.00
C ALA A 565 -8.36 -7.27 -17.90
N ARG A 566 -8.22 -6.28 -18.79
CA ARG A 566 -9.25 -5.99 -19.81
C ARG A 566 -9.52 -7.20 -20.73
N ASN A 567 -8.48 -7.89 -21.15
CA ASN A 567 -8.65 -9.09 -21.99
C ASN A 567 -9.39 -10.20 -21.24
N PHE A 568 -9.10 -10.37 -19.94
CA PHE A 568 -9.85 -11.26 -19.07
C PHE A 568 -11.34 -10.85 -18.98
N ALA A 569 -11.63 -9.58 -18.79
CA ALA A 569 -13.00 -9.08 -18.77
C ALA A 569 -13.74 -9.39 -20.08
N ASN A 570 -13.09 -9.18 -21.23
CA ASN A 570 -13.66 -9.54 -22.54
C ASN A 570 -13.83 -11.07 -22.72
N LYS A 571 -12.94 -11.89 -22.14
CA LYS A 571 -13.09 -13.35 -22.19
C LYS A 571 -14.33 -13.79 -21.42
N LEU A 572 -14.54 -13.29 -20.18
CA LEU A 572 -15.72 -13.61 -19.38
C LEU A 572 -17.01 -13.08 -20.04
N TRP A 573 -16.96 -11.88 -20.62
CA TRP A 573 -18.06 -11.33 -21.42
C TRP A 573 -18.44 -12.25 -22.57
N ASN A 574 -17.49 -12.77 -23.32
CA ASN A 574 -17.74 -13.66 -24.44
C ASN A 574 -18.29 -15.04 -24.00
N ILE A 575 -17.85 -15.55 -22.85
CA ILE A 575 -18.46 -16.73 -22.22
C ILE A 575 -19.94 -16.47 -21.95
N ALA A 576 -20.26 -15.34 -21.29
CA ALA A 576 -21.62 -14.97 -20.96
C ALA A 576 -22.50 -14.83 -22.21
N ARG A 577 -21.98 -14.21 -23.29
CA ARG A 577 -22.67 -14.13 -24.58
C ARG A 577 -22.96 -15.49 -25.20
N TYR A 578 -21.99 -16.39 -25.17
CA TYR A 578 -22.17 -17.74 -25.65
C TYR A 578 -23.29 -18.47 -24.90
N VAL A 579 -23.27 -18.37 -23.58
CA VAL A 579 -24.28 -18.96 -22.69
C VAL A 579 -25.65 -18.34 -22.94
N GLU A 580 -25.73 -17.00 -23.05
CA GLU A 580 -26.96 -16.28 -23.40
C GLU A 580 -27.56 -16.76 -24.73
N ASP A 581 -26.73 -16.90 -25.76
CA ASP A 581 -27.16 -17.35 -27.09
C ASP A 581 -27.71 -18.77 -27.06
N LYS A 582 -27.08 -19.67 -26.29
CA LYS A 582 -27.49 -21.05 -26.10
C LYS A 582 -28.79 -21.20 -25.31
N ILE A 583 -28.96 -20.44 -24.27
CA ILE A 583 -30.14 -20.47 -23.41
C ILE A 583 -31.34 -19.79 -24.09
N GLY A 584 -31.08 -18.67 -24.78
CA GLY A 584 -32.10 -17.85 -25.41
C GLY A 584 -33.12 -17.33 -24.39
N ASN A 585 -34.43 -17.45 -24.71
CA ASN A 585 -35.53 -17.01 -23.85
C ASN A 585 -36.07 -18.10 -22.91
N LYS A 586 -35.31 -19.15 -22.66
CA LYS A 586 -35.73 -20.24 -21.75
C LYS A 586 -35.62 -19.75 -20.31
N HIS A 587 -36.74 -19.51 -19.66
CA HIS A 587 -36.80 -19.01 -18.27
C HIS A 587 -36.66 -20.13 -17.22
N GLU A 588 -36.93 -21.37 -17.58
CA GLU A 588 -36.80 -22.56 -16.73
C GLU A 588 -35.83 -23.55 -17.39
N LEU A 589 -34.63 -23.65 -16.80
CA LEU A 589 -33.56 -24.51 -17.34
C LEU A 589 -33.59 -25.95 -16.79
N GLY A 590 -34.48 -26.23 -15.82
CA GLY A 590 -34.55 -27.52 -15.13
C GLY A 590 -33.48 -27.69 -14.04
N LYS A 591 -33.42 -28.92 -13.51
CA LYS A 591 -32.47 -29.22 -12.40
C LYS A 591 -31.03 -29.30 -12.92
N VAL A 592 -30.10 -28.73 -12.13
CA VAL A 592 -28.66 -28.85 -12.39
C VAL A 592 -28.19 -30.27 -12.03
N GLU A 593 -27.90 -31.09 -13.05
CA GLU A 593 -27.37 -32.43 -12.88
C GLU A 593 -26.24 -32.66 -13.88
N ALA A 594 -25.13 -33.24 -13.43
CA ALA A 594 -24.03 -33.65 -14.29
C ALA A 594 -24.45 -34.87 -15.11
N LYS A 595 -24.27 -34.84 -16.42
CA LYS A 595 -24.61 -35.90 -17.37
C LYS A 595 -23.38 -36.56 -18.00
N THR A 596 -22.38 -35.75 -18.29
CA THR A 596 -21.13 -36.17 -18.96
C THR A 596 -19.94 -36.13 -18.01
N ASP A 597 -18.83 -36.70 -18.35
CA ASP A 597 -17.57 -36.62 -17.61
C ASP A 597 -17.06 -35.17 -17.56
N ALA A 598 -17.25 -34.40 -18.63
CA ALA A 598 -16.97 -32.97 -18.70
C ALA A 598 -17.80 -32.18 -17.67
N ASP A 599 -19.08 -32.56 -17.46
CA ASP A 599 -19.96 -31.93 -16.45
C ASP A 599 -19.44 -32.19 -15.03
N HIS A 600 -19.11 -33.46 -14.74
CA HIS A 600 -18.53 -33.83 -13.42
C HIS A 600 -17.21 -33.13 -13.17
N TRP A 601 -16.35 -33.05 -14.17
CA TRP A 601 -15.08 -32.35 -14.12
C TRP A 601 -15.29 -30.84 -13.87
N MET A 602 -16.21 -30.21 -14.59
CA MET A 602 -16.50 -28.78 -14.41
C MET A 602 -17.00 -28.46 -13.00
N LEU A 603 -17.92 -29.27 -12.46
CA LEU A 603 -18.39 -29.12 -11.09
C LEU A 603 -17.26 -29.27 -10.07
N SER A 604 -16.38 -30.23 -10.26
CA SER A 604 -15.23 -30.44 -9.38
C SER A 604 -14.24 -29.27 -9.44
N LYS A 605 -13.94 -28.76 -10.64
CA LYS A 605 -13.09 -27.57 -10.83
C LYS A 605 -13.72 -26.33 -10.21
N LEU A 606 -15.00 -26.11 -10.44
CA LEU A 606 -15.72 -24.95 -9.92
C LEU A 606 -15.78 -24.97 -8.38
N GLN A 607 -16.04 -26.14 -7.77
CA GLN A 607 -15.98 -26.30 -6.32
C GLN A 607 -14.58 -25.95 -5.80
N HIS A 608 -13.55 -26.63 -6.32
CA HIS A 608 -12.18 -26.43 -5.87
C HIS A 608 -11.76 -24.97 -5.99
N THR A 609 -12.03 -24.32 -7.11
CA THR A 609 -11.67 -22.92 -7.35
C THR A 609 -12.42 -21.99 -6.38
N THR A 610 -13.72 -22.22 -6.16
CA THR A 610 -14.53 -21.43 -5.24
C THR A 610 -13.99 -21.51 -3.81
N ASP A 611 -13.66 -22.73 -3.34
CA ASP A 611 -13.13 -22.97 -1.99
C ASP A 611 -11.75 -22.33 -1.82
N MET A 612 -10.88 -22.45 -2.85
CA MET A 612 -9.53 -21.88 -2.79
C MET A 612 -9.52 -20.35 -2.88
N ILE A 613 -10.38 -19.74 -3.71
CA ILE A 613 -10.54 -18.28 -3.75
C ILE A 613 -11.01 -17.78 -2.38
N ALA A 614 -11.99 -18.45 -1.77
CA ALA A 614 -12.45 -18.11 -0.44
C ALA A 614 -11.32 -18.15 0.60
N ALA A 615 -10.54 -19.25 0.61
CA ALA A 615 -9.42 -19.42 1.53
C ALA A 615 -8.31 -18.38 1.30
N ASP A 616 -8.04 -18.02 0.05
CA ASP A 616 -7.04 -16.98 -0.28
C ASP A 616 -7.50 -15.58 0.18
N ILE A 617 -8.77 -15.23 -0.03
CA ILE A 617 -9.31 -13.94 0.46
C ILE A 617 -9.29 -13.88 1.99
N GLU A 618 -9.70 -14.95 2.68
CA GLU A 618 -9.68 -15.02 4.15
C GLU A 618 -8.25 -14.94 4.73
N ALA A 619 -7.26 -15.41 3.96
CA ALA A 619 -5.84 -15.26 4.29
C ALA A 619 -5.20 -13.97 3.76
N TYR A 620 -5.98 -13.07 3.20
CA TYR A 620 -5.54 -11.82 2.57
C TYR A 620 -4.52 -12.01 1.43
N ARG A 621 -4.60 -13.13 0.69
CA ARG A 621 -3.81 -13.41 -0.52
C ARG A 621 -4.61 -13.04 -1.76
N PHE A 622 -4.91 -11.75 -1.90
CA PHE A 622 -5.82 -11.25 -2.95
C PHE A 622 -5.32 -11.50 -4.37
N ALA A 623 -4.01 -11.39 -4.61
CA ALA A 623 -3.41 -11.66 -5.91
C ALA A 623 -3.53 -13.15 -6.29
N ASP A 624 -3.30 -14.06 -5.34
CA ASP A 624 -3.43 -15.51 -5.56
C ASP A 624 -4.89 -15.89 -5.86
N ALA A 625 -5.84 -15.28 -5.14
CA ALA A 625 -7.27 -15.46 -5.38
C ALA A 625 -7.66 -15.03 -6.81
N TYR A 626 -7.16 -13.87 -7.26
CA TYR A 626 -7.38 -13.39 -8.62
C TYR A 626 -6.72 -14.28 -9.69
N ASP A 627 -5.50 -14.73 -9.46
CA ASP A 627 -4.78 -15.62 -10.36
C ASP A 627 -5.52 -16.96 -10.57
N ARG A 628 -6.05 -17.56 -9.49
CA ARG A 628 -6.91 -18.74 -9.55
C ARG A 628 -8.17 -18.50 -10.37
N LEU A 629 -8.83 -17.36 -10.14
CA LEU A 629 -10.01 -16.97 -10.91
C LEU A 629 -9.67 -16.84 -12.39
N TYR A 630 -8.54 -16.17 -12.70
CA TYR A 630 -8.07 -15.98 -14.07
C TYR A 630 -7.89 -17.30 -14.80
N HIS A 631 -7.12 -18.22 -14.21
CA HIS A 631 -6.86 -19.53 -14.80
C HIS A 631 -8.11 -20.39 -14.93
N PHE A 632 -8.98 -20.40 -13.92
CA PHE A 632 -10.24 -21.12 -14.00
C PHE A 632 -11.11 -20.62 -15.17
N VAL A 633 -11.30 -19.31 -15.29
CA VAL A 633 -12.15 -18.73 -16.33
C VAL A 633 -11.54 -18.94 -17.72
N TRP A 634 -10.24 -18.75 -17.84
CA TRP A 634 -9.56 -18.82 -19.13
C TRP A 634 -9.32 -20.26 -19.58
N ASP A 635 -8.63 -21.03 -18.75
CA ASP A 635 -8.13 -22.35 -19.11
C ASP A 635 -9.23 -23.42 -18.94
N ASP A 636 -9.90 -23.46 -17.77
CA ASP A 636 -10.86 -24.53 -17.50
C ASP A 636 -12.24 -24.24 -18.11
N PHE A 637 -12.83 -23.09 -17.83
CA PHE A 637 -14.20 -22.81 -18.27
C PHE A 637 -14.26 -22.55 -19.79
N ALA A 638 -13.46 -21.56 -20.28
CA ALA A 638 -13.55 -21.16 -21.68
C ALA A 638 -12.94 -22.16 -22.65
N ASP A 639 -11.73 -22.65 -22.39
CA ASP A 639 -10.98 -23.46 -23.36
C ASP A 639 -11.39 -24.93 -23.31
N TRP A 640 -11.90 -25.41 -22.16
CA TRP A 640 -12.34 -26.79 -22.03
C TRP A 640 -13.84 -26.95 -21.93
N TYR A 641 -14.50 -26.42 -20.89
CA TYR A 641 -15.90 -26.73 -20.68
C TYR A 641 -16.83 -26.15 -21.76
N ILE A 642 -16.62 -24.91 -22.17
CA ILE A 642 -17.36 -24.31 -23.28
C ILE A 642 -17.21 -25.14 -24.56
N GLU A 643 -16.03 -25.63 -24.87
CA GLU A 643 -15.79 -26.43 -26.07
C GLU A 643 -16.42 -27.84 -25.96
N ALA A 644 -16.32 -28.48 -24.77
CA ALA A 644 -16.96 -29.77 -24.52
C ALA A 644 -18.49 -29.65 -24.59
N SER A 645 -19.09 -28.59 -24.05
CA SER A 645 -20.53 -28.33 -24.09
C SER A 645 -21.10 -28.16 -25.51
N LYS A 646 -20.23 -27.91 -26.49
CA LYS A 646 -20.66 -27.86 -27.90
C LYS A 646 -20.84 -29.26 -28.51
N ALA A 647 -20.22 -30.29 -27.96
CA ALA A 647 -20.40 -31.69 -28.36
C ALA A 647 -21.64 -32.27 -27.65
N GLU A 648 -21.74 -32.05 -26.35
CA GLU A 648 -22.82 -32.59 -25.54
C GLU A 648 -23.41 -31.48 -24.63
N GLU A 649 -24.56 -30.97 -25.00
CA GLU A 649 -25.14 -29.77 -24.42
C GLU A 649 -25.87 -30.06 -23.08
N ASN A 650 -25.46 -29.36 -22.00
CA ASN A 650 -26.15 -29.37 -20.73
C ASN A 650 -26.43 -27.92 -20.28
N LEU A 651 -27.52 -27.33 -20.79
CA LEU A 651 -27.88 -25.93 -20.57
C LEU A 651 -28.09 -25.56 -19.08
N PRO A 652 -28.73 -26.38 -18.23
CA PRO A 652 -28.85 -26.08 -16.80
C PRO A 652 -27.49 -25.94 -16.12
N LEU A 653 -26.58 -26.86 -16.40
CA LEU A 653 -25.22 -26.79 -15.80
C LEU A 653 -24.40 -25.65 -16.36
N LEU A 654 -24.49 -25.37 -17.65
CA LEU A 654 -23.80 -24.26 -18.30
C LEU A 654 -24.22 -22.90 -17.70
N ALA A 655 -25.52 -22.71 -17.48
CA ALA A 655 -26.05 -21.52 -16.81
C ALA A 655 -25.57 -21.41 -15.35
N TYR A 656 -25.64 -22.51 -14.60
CA TYR A 656 -25.20 -22.56 -13.21
C TYR A 656 -23.69 -22.28 -13.08
N ALA A 657 -22.87 -22.84 -13.97
CA ALA A 657 -21.44 -22.61 -13.99
C ALA A 657 -21.12 -21.12 -14.25
N LEU A 658 -21.84 -20.47 -15.17
CA LEU A 658 -21.70 -19.04 -15.40
C LEU A 658 -22.15 -18.23 -14.18
N GLU A 659 -23.32 -18.51 -13.59
CA GLU A 659 -23.83 -17.82 -12.40
C GLU A 659 -22.83 -17.88 -11.24
N ALA A 660 -22.31 -19.06 -10.94
CA ALA A 660 -21.31 -19.24 -9.89
C ALA A 660 -19.99 -18.50 -10.22
N THR A 661 -19.54 -18.57 -11.49
CA THR A 661 -18.35 -17.84 -11.95
C THR A 661 -18.52 -16.32 -11.79
N LEU A 662 -19.66 -15.77 -12.16
CA LEU A 662 -19.94 -14.33 -11.97
C LEU A 662 -19.89 -13.95 -10.49
N THR A 663 -20.39 -14.81 -9.61
CA THR A 663 -20.43 -14.54 -8.16
C THR A 663 -19.00 -14.54 -7.57
N ILE A 664 -18.17 -15.54 -7.89
CA ILE A 664 -16.78 -15.58 -7.39
C ILE A 664 -15.88 -14.51 -8.03
N ALA A 665 -16.22 -14.02 -9.22
CA ALA A 665 -15.52 -12.95 -9.90
C ALA A 665 -15.95 -11.55 -9.42
N HIS A 666 -17.13 -11.41 -8.79
CA HIS A 666 -17.70 -10.12 -8.40
C HIS A 666 -16.80 -9.28 -7.48
N PRO A 667 -16.06 -9.82 -6.49
CA PRO A 667 -15.14 -9.03 -5.71
C PRO A 667 -14.04 -8.34 -6.53
N PHE A 668 -13.61 -8.95 -7.62
CA PHE A 668 -12.51 -8.48 -8.48
C PHE A 668 -13.00 -7.59 -9.63
N ALA A 669 -14.10 -7.96 -10.27
CA ALA A 669 -14.67 -7.29 -11.44
C ALA A 669 -16.17 -6.97 -11.24
N PRO A 670 -16.49 -6.08 -10.27
CA PRO A 670 -17.88 -5.87 -9.85
C PRO A 670 -18.78 -5.29 -10.94
N PHE A 671 -18.30 -4.36 -11.76
CA PHE A 671 -19.08 -3.73 -12.81
C PHE A 671 -19.41 -4.71 -13.93
N LEU A 672 -18.42 -5.42 -14.42
CA LEU A 672 -18.57 -6.44 -15.46
C LEU A 672 -19.59 -7.49 -15.06
N THR A 673 -19.41 -8.04 -13.87
CA THR A 673 -20.21 -9.17 -13.41
C THR A 673 -21.65 -8.74 -13.10
N GLU A 674 -21.85 -7.58 -12.50
CA GLU A 674 -23.19 -7.03 -12.28
C GLU A 674 -23.86 -6.67 -13.61
N THR A 675 -23.12 -6.09 -14.57
CA THR A 675 -23.66 -5.79 -15.90
C THR A 675 -24.17 -7.05 -16.61
N ILE A 676 -23.38 -8.13 -16.57
CA ILE A 676 -23.80 -9.41 -17.13
C ILE A 676 -25.04 -9.93 -16.42
N TRP A 677 -25.05 -9.92 -15.07
CA TRP A 677 -26.16 -10.37 -14.25
C TRP A 677 -27.47 -9.65 -14.55
N GLN A 678 -27.43 -8.31 -14.60
CA GLN A 678 -28.60 -7.50 -14.90
C GLN A 678 -29.08 -7.68 -16.34
N THR A 679 -28.16 -7.85 -17.29
CA THR A 679 -28.52 -8.05 -18.70
C THR A 679 -29.15 -9.40 -18.96
N LEU A 680 -28.63 -10.46 -18.34
CA LEU A 680 -29.19 -11.80 -18.45
C LEU A 680 -30.58 -11.89 -17.81
N GLY A 681 -30.81 -11.17 -16.70
CA GLY A 681 -32.10 -11.07 -16.04
C GLY A 681 -32.67 -12.40 -15.54
N TRP A 682 -31.86 -13.41 -15.29
CA TRP A 682 -32.26 -14.74 -14.86
C TRP A 682 -32.92 -14.73 -13.46
N LYS A 683 -32.49 -13.83 -12.61
CA LYS A 683 -33.06 -13.59 -11.28
C LYS A 683 -33.63 -12.18 -11.24
N LYS A 684 -34.91 -12.06 -11.45
CA LYS A 684 -35.63 -10.80 -11.47
C LYS A 684 -35.45 -10.04 -10.16
N ASP A 685 -35.23 -8.73 -10.26
CA ASP A 685 -35.12 -7.81 -9.12
C ASP A 685 -33.99 -8.17 -8.12
N SER A 686 -32.98 -8.93 -8.54
CA SER A 686 -31.81 -9.27 -7.71
C SER A 686 -30.54 -8.53 -8.15
N LEU A 687 -29.66 -8.26 -7.19
CA LEU A 687 -28.32 -7.75 -7.44
C LEU A 687 -27.29 -8.83 -7.14
N LEU A 688 -26.29 -8.95 -8.00
CA LEU A 688 -25.15 -9.83 -7.74
C LEU A 688 -24.40 -9.37 -6.49
N ALA A 689 -24.24 -8.06 -6.31
CA ALA A 689 -23.59 -7.45 -5.14
C ALA A 689 -24.16 -7.89 -3.79
N THR A 690 -25.43 -8.35 -3.75
CA THR A 690 -26.13 -8.81 -2.54
C THR A 690 -26.53 -10.29 -2.61
N SER A 691 -26.03 -11.03 -3.58
CA SER A 691 -26.25 -12.47 -3.70
C SER A 691 -25.49 -13.25 -2.61
N GLU A 692 -25.55 -14.58 -2.68
CA GLU A 692 -24.84 -15.45 -1.75
C GLU A 692 -23.60 -16.07 -2.42
N TRP A 693 -22.53 -16.24 -1.64
CA TRP A 693 -21.35 -16.97 -2.10
C TRP A 693 -21.72 -18.40 -2.46
N PRO A 694 -21.33 -18.91 -3.64
CA PRO A 694 -21.86 -20.17 -4.12
C PRO A 694 -21.36 -21.35 -3.29
N THR A 695 -22.30 -22.22 -2.91
CA THR A 695 -21.98 -23.50 -2.30
C THR A 695 -22.11 -24.57 -3.39
N ILE A 696 -20.98 -25.10 -3.83
CA ILE A 696 -20.89 -26.00 -4.97
C ILE A 696 -20.75 -27.44 -4.48
N LYS A 697 -21.60 -28.34 -4.99
CA LYS A 697 -21.39 -29.76 -4.83
C LYS A 697 -20.56 -30.26 -5.99
N GLY A 698 -19.35 -30.76 -5.72
CA GLY A 698 -18.46 -31.30 -6.73
C GLY A 698 -19.06 -32.49 -7.50
N GLY A 699 -18.46 -32.76 -8.65
CA GLY A 699 -18.80 -33.89 -9.48
C GLY A 699 -18.30 -35.23 -8.90
N ASP A 700 -18.66 -36.32 -9.56
CA ASP A 700 -18.06 -37.64 -9.28
C ASP A 700 -16.57 -37.63 -9.59
N SER A 701 -15.75 -38.04 -8.65
CA SER A 701 -14.30 -37.96 -8.76
C SER A 701 -13.71 -38.84 -9.86
N LYS A 702 -14.28 -40.05 -10.05
CA LYS A 702 -13.80 -40.97 -11.09
C LYS A 702 -14.12 -40.45 -12.49
N ARG A 703 -15.33 -39.90 -12.69
CA ARG A 703 -15.72 -39.27 -13.93
C ARG A 703 -14.93 -37.99 -14.22
N SER A 704 -14.65 -37.22 -13.19
CA SER A 704 -13.78 -36.04 -13.30
C SER A 704 -12.35 -36.42 -13.72
N GLU A 705 -11.80 -37.50 -13.17
CA GLU A 705 -10.48 -38.02 -13.52
C GLU A 705 -10.46 -38.58 -14.93
N ALA A 706 -11.52 -39.29 -15.37
CA ALA A 706 -11.67 -39.75 -16.73
C ALA A 706 -11.59 -38.60 -17.74
N PHE A 707 -12.26 -37.47 -17.46
CA PHE A 707 -12.16 -36.29 -18.32
C PHE A 707 -10.75 -35.66 -18.33
N GLU A 708 -10.02 -35.65 -17.20
CA GLU A 708 -8.62 -35.18 -17.17
C GLU A 708 -7.72 -36.05 -18.07
N GLN A 709 -7.95 -37.39 -18.11
CA GLN A 709 -7.23 -38.27 -19.03
C GLN A 709 -7.59 -37.96 -20.49
N VAL A 710 -8.85 -37.72 -20.78
CA VAL A 710 -9.34 -37.27 -22.09
C VAL A 710 -8.73 -35.94 -22.51
N LYS A 711 -8.58 -35.01 -21.60
CA LYS A 711 -7.89 -33.71 -21.86
C LYS A 711 -6.45 -33.93 -22.33
N VAL A 712 -5.71 -34.80 -21.67
CA VAL A 712 -4.33 -35.16 -22.08
C VAL A 712 -4.32 -35.75 -23.49
N LEU A 713 -5.21 -36.72 -23.75
CA LEU A 713 -5.36 -37.32 -25.07
C LEU A 713 -5.65 -36.28 -26.16
N ILE A 714 -6.64 -35.42 -25.96
CA ILE A 714 -7.02 -34.34 -26.88
C ILE A 714 -5.86 -33.39 -27.13
N THR A 715 -5.17 -32.98 -26.07
CA THR A 715 -4.04 -32.05 -26.15
C THR A 715 -2.91 -32.63 -26.95
N GLU A 716 -2.56 -33.88 -26.69
CA GLU A 716 -1.52 -34.60 -27.43
C GLU A 716 -1.88 -34.80 -28.90
N ALA A 717 -3.09 -35.30 -29.20
CA ALA A 717 -3.56 -35.49 -30.57
C ALA A 717 -3.52 -34.18 -31.36
N ARG A 718 -4.01 -33.07 -30.79
CA ARG A 718 -3.95 -31.73 -31.42
C ARG A 718 -2.53 -31.25 -31.67
N SER A 719 -1.62 -31.49 -30.74
CA SER A 719 -0.21 -31.13 -30.84
C SER A 719 0.47 -31.89 -31.96
N VAL A 720 0.25 -33.19 -32.00
CA VAL A 720 0.81 -34.06 -33.05
C VAL A 720 0.28 -33.68 -34.44
N LEU A 721 -1.04 -33.55 -34.60
CA LEU A 721 -1.64 -33.12 -35.87
C LEU A 721 -1.12 -31.78 -36.37
N LYS A 722 -1.01 -30.80 -35.44
CA LYS A 722 -0.43 -29.48 -35.76
C LYS A 722 1.02 -29.58 -36.21
N ASN A 723 1.82 -30.36 -35.50
CA ASN A 723 3.25 -30.56 -35.82
C ASN A 723 3.46 -31.25 -37.15
N LEU A 724 2.56 -32.16 -37.51
CA LEU A 724 2.54 -32.86 -38.84
C LEU A 724 1.92 -32.00 -39.96
N GLY A 725 1.32 -30.81 -39.62
CA GLY A 725 0.65 -29.98 -40.61
C GLY A 725 -0.68 -30.55 -41.11
N LEU A 726 -1.28 -31.48 -40.36
CA LEU A 726 -2.53 -32.12 -40.71
C LEU A 726 -3.73 -31.40 -40.08
N SER A 727 -4.80 -31.25 -40.83
CA SER A 727 -6.05 -30.64 -40.37
C SER A 727 -6.93 -31.62 -39.57
N SER A 728 -6.82 -32.91 -39.79
CA SER A 728 -7.59 -34.00 -39.20
C SER A 728 -6.93 -35.34 -39.42
N SER A 729 -7.24 -36.35 -38.59
CA SER A 729 -6.91 -37.76 -38.79
C SER A 729 -7.95 -38.63 -38.07
N ALA A 730 -8.01 -39.94 -38.36
CA ALA A 730 -8.71 -40.89 -37.53
C ALA A 730 -7.85 -41.25 -36.30
N LEU A 731 -8.51 -41.70 -35.24
CA LEU A 731 -7.89 -42.17 -34.00
C LEU A 731 -8.31 -43.62 -33.74
N ASP A 732 -7.36 -44.52 -33.69
CA ASP A 732 -7.54 -45.88 -33.20
C ASP A 732 -7.28 -45.91 -31.71
N TYR A 733 -8.08 -46.63 -30.90
CA TYR A 733 -7.92 -46.64 -29.45
C TYR A 733 -8.34 -47.96 -28.83
N VAL A 734 -7.75 -48.34 -27.74
CA VAL A 734 -8.22 -49.46 -26.92
C VAL A 734 -9.42 -48.99 -26.11
N ALA A 735 -10.55 -49.70 -26.24
CA ALA A 735 -11.80 -49.32 -25.57
C ALA A 735 -11.61 -49.19 -24.05
N THR A 736 -11.96 -48.03 -23.54
CA THR A 736 -11.96 -47.69 -22.11
C THR A 736 -13.15 -46.78 -21.82
N PRO A 737 -13.76 -46.84 -20.62
CA PRO A 737 -14.84 -45.94 -20.27
C PRO A 737 -14.49 -44.46 -20.49
N ALA A 738 -13.22 -44.06 -20.23
CA ALA A 738 -12.79 -42.68 -20.43
C ALA A 738 -12.91 -42.22 -21.89
N ILE A 739 -12.66 -43.04 -22.88
CA ILE A 739 -12.82 -42.66 -24.28
C ILE A 739 -14.25 -42.93 -24.73
N ASP A 740 -14.80 -44.11 -24.39
CA ASP A 740 -16.11 -44.56 -24.88
C ASP A 740 -17.26 -43.62 -24.43
N ASP A 741 -17.20 -43.09 -23.20
CA ASP A 741 -18.17 -42.14 -22.70
C ASP A 741 -17.94 -40.69 -23.22
N ASN A 742 -16.83 -40.42 -23.94
CA ASN A 742 -16.44 -39.09 -24.41
C ASN A 742 -16.13 -39.03 -25.92
N VAL A 743 -16.60 -40.00 -26.73
CA VAL A 743 -16.27 -40.12 -28.17
C VAL A 743 -16.53 -38.84 -28.95
N GLU A 744 -17.72 -38.23 -28.81
CA GLU A 744 -18.08 -36.98 -29.50
C GLU A 744 -17.23 -35.78 -29.06
N THR A 745 -16.92 -35.71 -27.79
CA THR A 745 -16.05 -34.66 -27.22
C THR A 745 -14.62 -34.79 -27.71
N VAL A 746 -14.05 -36.01 -27.70
CA VAL A 746 -12.72 -36.32 -28.23
C VAL A 746 -12.64 -36.00 -29.73
N LYS A 747 -13.61 -36.51 -30.50
CA LYS A 747 -13.70 -36.31 -31.95
C LYS A 747 -13.67 -34.82 -32.29
N ARG A 748 -14.56 -34.05 -31.68
CA ARG A 748 -14.71 -32.62 -31.93
C ARG A 748 -13.47 -31.82 -31.47
N MET A 749 -13.06 -32.02 -30.24
CA MET A 749 -12.01 -31.19 -29.64
C MET A 749 -10.62 -31.53 -30.19
N ALA A 750 -10.33 -32.79 -30.48
CA ALA A 750 -9.05 -33.17 -31.09
C ALA A 750 -9.04 -33.01 -32.64
N ARG A 751 -10.17 -32.59 -33.26
CA ARG A 751 -10.34 -32.44 -34.71
C ARG A 751 -10.12 -33.74 -35.44
N LEU A 752 -10.69 -34.82 -34.90
CA LEU A 752 -10.57 -36.16 -35.51
C LEU A 752 -11.73 -36.39 -36.48
N SER A 753 -11.44 -37.13 -37.59
CA SER A 753 -12.44 -37.54 -38.54
C SER A 753 -13.33 -38.69 -38.01
N GLU A 754 -12.69 -39.69 -37.40
CA GLU A 754 -13.33 -40.88 -36.85
C GLU A 754 -12.54 -41.42 -35.65
N LEU A 755 -13.21 -42.22 -34.79
CA LEU A 755 -12.61 -42.96 -33.69
C LEU A 755 -12.95 -44.43 -33.85
N HIS A 756 -11.93 -45.30 -33.84
CA HIS A 756 -12.11 -46.73 -34.03
C HIS A 756 -11.63 -47.51 -32.81
N PRO A 757 -12.49 -48.29 -32.13
CA PRO A 757 -12.02 -49.17 -31.07
C PRO A 757 -11.27 -50.34 -31.68
N VAL A 758 -10.06 -50.62 -31.21
CA VAL A 758 -9.15 -51.66 -31.69
C VAL A 758 -8.45 -52.36 -30.53
N GLU A 759 -7.88 -53.55 -30.74
CA GLU A 759 -6.99 -54.16 -29.74
C GLU A 759 -5.57 -53.59 -29.86
N THR A 760 -5.11 -53.33 -31.06
CA THR A 760 -3.80 -52.73 -31.40
C THR A 760 -3.91 -51.97 -32.72
N SER A 761 -2.99 -51.02 -32.99
CA SER A 761 -2.91 -50.30 -34.26
C SER A 761 -1.46 -50.13 -34.69
N GLU A 762 -1.22 -50.05 -36.03
CA GLU A 762 0.05 -49.64 -36.61
C GLU A 762 0.17 -48.11 -36.77
N GLY A 763 -0.83 -47.36 -36.31
CA GLY A 763 -0.83 -45.89 -36.34
C GLY A 763 0.22 -45.27 -35.43
N LEU A 764 0.40 -43.93 -35.52
CA LEU A 764 1.32 -43.18 -34.67
C LEU A 764 0.81 -43.16 -33.25
N LYS A 765 1.50 -43.84 -32.35
CA LYS A 765 1.12 -43.96 -30.92
C LYS A 765 1.20 -42.63 -30.20
N LEU A 766 0.18 -42.29 -29.41
CA LEU A 766 0.20 -41.21 -28.45
C LEU A 766 0.90 -41.70 -27.17
N THR A 767 1.86 -40.92 -26.68
CA THR A 767 2.79 -41.33 -25.60
C THR A 767 2.71 -40.50 -24.33
N GLN A 768 2.06 -39.33 -24.36
CA GLN A 768 1.87 -38.49 -23.17
C GLN A 768 0.60 -38.88 -22.42
N THR A 769 -0.38 -39.43 -23.11
CA THR A 769 -1.58 -39.99 -22.49
C THR A 769 -1.34 -41.38 -21.92
N ASN A 770 -2.00 -41.70 -20.80
CA ASN A 770 -2.03 -43.07 -20.26
C ASN A 770 -3.04 -43.99 -21.02
N LEU A 771 -3.83 -43.41 -21.93
CA LEU A 771 -4.80 -44.12 -22.74
C LEU A 771 -4.11 -44.70 -23.98
N MET A 772 -4.37 -45.95 -24.28
CA MET A 772 -3.80 -46.61 -25.48
C MET A 772 -4.53 -46.11 -26.72
N ALA A 773 -3.87 -45.21 -27.47
CA ALA A 773 -4.42 -44.58 -28.66
C ALA A 773 -3.34 -44.29 -29.71
N TRP A 774 -3.76 -44.31 -31.00
CA TRP A 774 -2.88 -44.10 -32.16
C TRP A 774 -3.59 -43.19 -33.17
N LEU A 775 -2.88 -42.24 -33.72
CA LEU A 775 -3.36 -41.48 -34.89
C LEU A 775 -3.12 -42.27 -36.17
N ALA A 776 -4.10 -42.43 -37.01
CA ALA A 776 -3.98 -43.07 -38.32
C ALA A 776 -3.27 -42.13 -39.31
N ILE A 777 -1.94 -42.14 -39.26
CA ILE A 777 -1.05 -41.25 -40.02
C ILE A 777 -0.35 -42.09 -41.11
N GLU A 778 -0.33 -41.58 -42.35
CA GLU A 778 0.42 -42.16 -43.44
C GLU A 778 1.91 -42.31 -43.06
N PRO A 779 2.52 -43.51 -43.22
CA PRO A 779 3.90 -43.75 -42.78
C PRO A 779 4.93 -42.76 -43.35
N GLU A 780 4.71 -42.31 -44.57
CA GLU A 780 5.59 -41.37 -45.26
C GLU A 780 5.55 -39.98 -44.60
N VAL A 781 4.36 -39.50 -44.15
CA VAL A 781 4.20 -38.22 -43.41
C VAL A 781 4.88 -38.30 -42.04
N ALA A 782 4.71 -39.44 -41.36
CA ALA A 782 5.34 -39.65 -40.04
C ALA A 782 6.88 -39.65 -40.18
N LYS A 783 7.43 -40.32 -41.20
CA LYS A 783 8.86 -40.36 -41.50
C LYS A 783 9.42 -38.99 -41.83
N GLN A 784 8.79 -38.24 -42.73
CA GLN A 784 9.23 -36.88 -43.08
C GLN A 784 9.28 -35.95 -41.86
N TYR A 785 8.37 -36.11 -40.90
CA TYR A 785 8.38 -35.34 -39.67
C TYR A 785 9.48 -35.82 -38.71
N ALA A 786 9.70 -37.11 -38.56
CA ALA A 786 10.80 -37.69 -37.80
C ALA A 786 12.16 -37.18 -38.30
N ASP A 787 12.36 -37.13 -39.61
CA ASP A 787 13.57 -36.60 -40.24
C ASP A 787 13.77 -35.11 -39.89
N LYS A 788 12.70 -34.30 -39.95
CA LYS A 788 12.73 -32.89 -39.55
C LYS A 788 13.03 -32.70 -38.04
N LEU A 789 12.50 -33.58 -37.20
CA LEU A 789 12.80 -33.55 -35.76
C LEU A 789 14.26 -33.92 -35.49
N ASP A 790 14.82 -34.86 -36.23
CA ASP A 790 16.22 -35.23 -36.09
C ASP A 790 17.16 -34.10 -36.51
N GLU A 791 16.82 -33.35 -37.56
CA GLU A 791 17.53 -32.13 -37.94
C GLU A 791 17.47 -31.07 -36.86
N LYS A 792 16.28 -30.81 -36.29
CA LYS A 792 16.11 -29.88 -35.16
C LYS A 792 16.90 -30.32 -33.91
N ARG A 793 16.86 -31.61 -33.58
CA ARG A 793 17.63 -32.21 -32.50
C ARG A 793 19.12 -31.93 -32.63
N LYS A 794 19.68 -32.14 -33.85
CA LYS A 794 21.10 -31.86 -34.16
C LYS A 794 21.42 -30.37 -33.93
N ALA A 795 20.59 -29.49 -34.48
CA ALA A 795 20.78 -28.04 -34.34
C ALA A 795 20.70 -27.57 -32.87
N GLU A 796 19.73 -28.09 -32.11
CA GLU A 796 19.58 -27.72 -30.69
C GLU A 796 20.70 -28.31 -29.81
N THR A 797 21.17 -29.55 -30.15
CA THR A 797 22.32 -30.15 -29.48
C THR A 797 23.58 -29.32 -29.69
N GLU A 798 23.80 -28.81 -30.91
CA GLU A 798 24.91 -27.90 -31.18
C GLU A 798 24.78 -26.55 -30.45
N LEU A 799 23.55 -26.03 -30.30
CA LEU A 799 23.32 -24.81 -29.57
C LEU A 799 23.59 -24.99 -28.07
N VAL A 800 23.10 -26.05 -27.45
CA VAL A 800 23.38 -26.41 -26.05
C VAL A 800 24.91 -26.55 -25.85
N ALA A 801 25.61 -27.26 -26.71
CA ALA A 801 27.07 -27.40 -26.61
C ALA A 801 27.78 -26.03 -26.65
N ARG A 802 27.41 -25.16 -27.60
CA ARG A 802 28.00 -23.80 -27.71
C ARG A 802 27.76 -22.94 -26.49
N LEU A 803 26.53 -23.00 -25.95
CA LEU A 803 26.19 -22.20 -24.74
C LEU A 803 26.90 -22.74 -23.50
N THR A 804 27.00 -24.06 -23.36
CA THR A 804 27.76 -24.74 -22.30
C THR A 804 29.23 -24.39 -22.36
N ASP A 805 29.86 -24.48 -23.55
CA ASP A 805 31.26 -24.11 -23.74
C ASP A 805 31.52 -22.64 -23.43
N ARG A 806 30.57 -21.76 -23.79
CA ARG A 806 30.64 -20.32 -23.48
C ARG A 806 30.61 -20.05 -21.98
N LEU A 807 29.73 -20.76 -21.25
CA LEU A 807 29.65 -20.66 -19.79
C LEU A 807 30.81 -21.35 -19.04
N ALA A 808 31.43 -22.36 -19.66
CA ALA A 808 32.65 -22.99 -19.13
C ALA A 808 33.91 -22.11 -19.29
N ASN A 809 33.87 -21.12 -20.19
CA ASN A 809 34.97 -20.20 -20.39
C ASN A 809 35.04 -19.18 -19.25
N LYS A 810 35.98 -19.39 -18.30
CA LYS A 810 36.21 -18.49 -17.16
C LYS A 810 36.43 -17.04 -17.56
N SER A 811 37.14 -16.78 -18.65
CA SER A 811 37.40 -15.42 -19.12
C SER A 811 36.08 -14.72 -19.55
N TYR A 812 35.11 -15.46 -20.07
CA TYR A 812 33.79 -14.92 -20.37
C TYR A 812 32.99 -14.63 -19.11
N VAL A 813 32.92 -15.61 -18.19
CA VAL A 813 32.14 -15.49 -16.96
C VAL A 813 32.65 -14.39 -16.05
N ASP A 814 33.97 -14.21 -15.96
CA ASP A 814 34.62 -13.26 -15.06
C ASP A 814 34.63 -11.82 -15.62
N ASN A 815 34.63 -11.64 -16.95
CA ASN A 815 34.80 -10.31 -17.57
C ASN A 815 33.52 -9.76 -18.24
N ALA A 816 32.52 -10.58 -18.52
CA ALA A 816 31.25 -10.10 -19.08
C ALA A 816 30.34 -9.50 -17.99
N PRO A 817 29.48 -8.50 -18.33
CA PRO A 817 28.50 -7.99 -17.40
C PRO A 817 27.62 -9.11 -16.86
N ALA A 818 27.35 -9.13 -15.55
CA ALA A 818 26.56 -10.18 -14.89
C ALA A 818 25.22 -10.47 -15.60
N LYS A 819 24.53 -9.42 -16.05
CA LYS A 819 23.27 -9.53 -16.82
C LYS A 819 23.44 -10.35 -18.12
N VAL A 820 24.57 -10.25 -18.78
CA VAL A 820 24.83 -10.99 -20.03
C VAL A 820 25.14 -12.47 -19.74
N VAL A 821 25.83 -12.75 -18.65
CA VAL A 821 26.09 -14.12 -18.17
C VAL A 821 24.78 -14.79 -17.78
N ASP A 822 23.91 -14.09 -17.03
CA ASP A 822 22.60 -14.61 -16.63
C ASP A 822 21.67 -14.84 -17.82
N GLN A 823 21.69 -13.96 -18.82
CA GLN A 823 20.99 -14.19 -20.09
C GLN A 823 21.49 -15.45 -20.81
N THR A 824 22.79 -15.70 -20.80
CA THR A 824 23.37 -16.90 -21.43
C THR A 824 22.98 -18.17 -20.67
N ARG A 825 22.87 -18.12 -19.32
CA ARG A 825 22.34 -19.24 -18.50
C ARG A 825 20.88 -19.54 -18.81
N ALA A 826 20.04 -18.50 -18.86
CA ALA A 826 18.63 -18.65 -19.23
C ALA A 826 18.47 -19.22 -20.64
N GLN A 827 19.28 -18.79 -21.61
CA GLN A 827 19.28 -19.33 -22.96
C GLN A 827 19.71 -20.81 -22.99
N LEU A 828 20.66 -21.23 -22.14
CA LEU A 828 21.06 -22.63 -22.04
C LEU A 828 19.91 -23.48 -21.49
N GLU A 829 19.31 -23.06 -20.39
CA GLU A 829 18.16 -23.75 -19.75
C GLU A 829 17.00 -23.93 -20.75
N GLU A 830 16.68 -22.88 -21.50
CA GLU A 830 15.65 -22.91 -22.52
C GLU A 830 16.01 -23.88 -23.70
N ALA A 831 17.27 -23.88 -24.14
CA ALA A 831 17.75 -24.76 -25.20
C ALA A 831 17.77 -26.23 -24.73
N GLU A 832 18.17 -26.52 -23.50
CA GLU A 832 18.11 -27.85 -22.90
C GLU A 832 16.67 -28.36 -22.80
N SER A 833 15.74 -27.51 -22.37
CA SER A 833 14.31 -27.83 -22.31
C SER A 833 13.75 -28.16 -23.71
N ARG A 834 14.09 -27.36 -24.74
CA ARG A 834 13.68 -27.62 -26.12
C ARG A 834 14.29 -28.92 -26.66
N LEU A 835 15.56 -29.17 -26.36
CA LEU A 835 16.24 -30.42 -26.79
C LEU A 835 15.57 -31.65 -26.18
N GLU A 836 15.19 -31.59 -24.92
CA GLU A 836 14.51 -32.69 -24.22
C GLU A 836 13.11 -32.93 -24.82
N ALA A 837 12.36 -31.87 -25.07
CA ALA A 837 11.06 -31.98 -25.74
C ALA A 837 11.16 -32.60 -27.16
N ILE A 838 12.20 -32.23 -27.94
CA ILE A 838 12.43 -32.82 -29.26
C ILE A 838 12.80 -34.31 -29.13
N LYS A 839 13.62 -34.68 -28.15
CA LYS A 839 13.96 -36.09 -27.91
C LYS A 839 12.74 -36.93 -27.56
N GLN A 840 11.86 -36.42 -26.68
CA GLN A 840 10.63 -37.10 -26.31
C GLN A 840 9.69 -37.25 -27.52
N GLU A 841 9.60 -36.24 -28.36
CA GLU A 841 8.80 -36.30 -29.58
C GLU A 841 9.36 -37.32 -30.59
N ILE A 842 10.69 -37.42 -30.72
CA ILE A 842 11.33 -38.44 -31.62
C ILE A 842 11.05 -39.86 -31.13
N GLN A 843 10.95 -40.10 -29.83
CA GLN A 843 10.67 -41.43 -29.27
C GLN A 843 9.36 -42.03 -29.78
N ARG A 844 8.38 -41.21 -30.18
CA ARG A 844 7.13 -41.67 -30.81
C ARG A 844 7.33 -42.39 -32.12
N PHE A 845 8.41 -42.11 -32.85
CA PHE A 845 8.69 -42.65 -34.17
C PHE A 845 9.68 -43.81 -34.15
N VAL A 846 10.20 -44.14 -32.98
CA VAL A 846 11.18 -45.22 -32.82
C VAL A 846 10.54 -46.48 -32.22
N SER A 847 9.34 -46.34 -31.66
CA SER A 847 8.54 -47.44 -31.11
C SER A 847 7.55 -48.00 -32.19
#